data_627283b45b0d7507c47414f0209af6b8
#
_entry.id   627283b45b0d7507c47414f0209af6b8
#
_cell.length_a   1.000
_cell.length_b   1.000
_cell.length_c   1.000
_cell.angle_alpha   90.00
_cell.angle_beta   90.00
_cell.angle_gamma   90.00
#
_symmetry.space_group_name_H-M   'P 1'
#
loop_
_entity.id
_entity.type
_entity.pdbx_description
1 polymer ?
#
loop_
_entity_poly.entity_id
_entity_poly.type
_entity_poly.pdbx_seq_one_letter_code
_entity_poly.pdbx_strand_id
1 'polypeptide(L)'
;MPKVETNPVAILEAVKKIDIVSELLEEKNKNNLKMIVEGKISGGKQIGPYARLLAYEPGETIMQEGEWGGNTFYLSVAGELEVYVKDDSGKEKKVARLAPGACLGERSILAGIPRNATVKAPDGALVLELVRPALRLLRSLKKFAEKVDDSYRNHGLANAIAQLQEQTGRALQPLDLVALGNISQFMAYGKHHVLVQEGMPIDRIFLIRSGWVRRVRGVPIYEDITESAGPGTLVPEDFFGAGNCLGLEALQGNDKWAYSAALMARTELLEIPLASLQAEPELCQRLSKALAGLSTADDDTALTQPASESQLVAAEKEIATGIVDGVNLLVMDMDLCVRCGNCSLACHKVHGQSRLLRRGIHIERPIKLESKSIQHVLVPSVCMHCKDPECLTGCPTGAIFRDAKGDVDIDPVTCIGCFDCATQCPYNAISMVPRDGEPVASEGLQTRLRKLFGSSTAPVVASTATLNEAKTEDARGETKAEAKDEAKPEDDMVAIKCNLCEHTPLNPEGTKRPAYSCEENCPTGALVRVNPQEYFDEVGKTLGLVFRDQTHAIGRNIHKSDRTAKAWHLLGGLVVIAISAWIIWAARRYGFNESLRGTWLTMRWLTGLVGLVGLAVAMTYPVRKPIYRSRAGALRYWLLAHVYFGVLAGIVLLIHGASHGGGVLTASLMFSFDAVILTGLFGLAAYIIAPRILTSIEGDPLLIEDLEGRRDELRHELKELGEKTDGTLRDLIDKKMRRHFFWPGYLLRQYARREPLTAALAKARLHFRNEIADLEEKEKRALALRAVERMATLRRVDALIYLHRLLKIWVAPHVITTTIMLVLLVAHIVQVVFFNVR
;
A
#
# COMPACT_ATOMS: atom_id res chain seq x y z
N MET A 1 10.23 -37.20 7.90
CA MET A 1 10.97 -36.02 7.34
C MET A 1 12.20 -36.55 6.61
N PRO A 2 12.49 -36.05 5.40
CA PRO A 2 13.60 -36.56 4.62
C PRO A 2 14.93 -36.37 5.33
N LYS A 3 15.84 -37.29 5.10
CA LYS A 3 17.20 -37.19 5.62
C LYS A 3 17.95 -36.16 4.77
N VAL A 4 18.45 -35.11 5.39
CA VAL A 4 19.15 -34.00 4.73
C VAL A 4 20.63 -34.23 4.74
N GLU A 5 21.29 -34.14 3.56
CA GLU A 5 22.74 -34.18 3.40
C GLU A 5 23.26 -32.91 2.73
N THR A 6 24.23 -32.27 3.34
CA THR A 6 24.84 -31.01 2.88
C THR A 6 26.30 -31.18 2.47
N ASN A 7 26.81 -32.41 2.41
CA ASN A 7 28.18 -32.68 2.03
C ASN A 7 28.42 -32.28 0.57
N PRO A 8 29.35 -31.36 0.27
CA PRO A 8 29.68 -30.92 -1.10
C PRO A 8 30.03 -32.05 -2.08
N VAL A 9 30.70 -33.11 -1.59
CA VAL A 9 31.06 -34.24 -2.41
C VAL A 9 29.83 -35.05 -2.85
N ALA A 10 28.91 -35.30 -1.91
CA ALA A 10 27.64 -35.98 -2.20
C ALA A 10 26.77 -35.20 -3.18
N ILE A 11 26.70 -33.88 -3.01
CA ILE A 11 25.96 -32.99 -3.90
C ILE A 11 26.61 -33.01 -5.32
N LEU A 12 27.92 -32.95 -5.42
CA LEU A 12 28.63 -33.01 -6.70
C LEU A 12 28.36 -34.34 -7.43
N GLU A 13 28.40 -35.46 -6.71
CA GLU A 13 28.05 -36.78 -7.27
C GLU A 13 26.60 -36.85 -7.74
N ALA A 14 25.67 -36.18 -7.04
CA ALA A 14 24.27 -36.07 -7.47
C ALA A 14 24.16 -35.23 -8.76
N VAL A 15 24.84 -34.10 -8.86
CA VAL A 15 24.87 -33.24 -10.07
C VAL A 15 25.39 -33.99 -11.28
N LYS A 16 26.42 -34.85 -11.14
CA LYS A 16 26.96 -35.68 -12.23
C LYS A 16 25.94 -36.66 -12.82
N LYS A 17 24.94 -37.07 -12.04
CA LYS A 17 23.89 -38.04 -12.47
C LYS A 17 22.76 -37.38 -13.24
N ILE A 18 22.67 -36.06 -13.24
CA ILE A 18 21.52 -35.31 -13.81
C ILE A 18 21.94 -34.65 -15.12
N ASP A 19 21.48 -35.16 -16.25
CA ASP A 19 21.89 -34.68 -17.59
C ASP A 19 21.53 -33.21 -17.85
N ILE A 20 20.37 -32.76 -17.39
CA ILE A 20 19.87 -31.40 -17.61
C ILE A 20 20.79 -30.30 -17.03
N VAL A 21 21.63 -30.64 -16.05
CA VAL A 21 22.61 -29.74 -15.44
C VAL A 21 24.05 -30.17 -15.72
N SER A 22 24.30 -31.13 -16.65
CA SER A 22 25.63 -31.63 -16.98
C SER A 22 26.60 -30.54 -17.43
N GLU A 23 26.10 -29.47 -18.06
CA GLU A 23 26.91 -28.32 -18.48
C GLU A 23 27.55 -27.55 -17.30
N LEU A 24 27.08 -27.75 -16.04
CA LEU A 24 27.73 -27.19 -14.85
C LEU A 24 29.15 -27.75 -14.62
N LEU A 25 29.41 -28.93 -15.13
CA LEU A 25 30.74 -29.60 -15.00
C LEU A 25 31.78 -29.05 -15.96
N GLU A 26 31.37 -28.23 -16.94
CA GLU A 26 32.29 -27.58 -17.86
C GLU A 26 33.11 -26.48 -17.18
N GLU A 27 34.38 -26.30 -17.61
CA GLU A 27 35.30 -25.35 -16.99
C GLU A 27 34.74 -23.90 -16.93
N LYS A 28 34.00 -23.47 -17.98
CA LYS A 28 33.36 -22.15 -18.04
C LYS A 28 32.32 -21.92 -16.94
N ASN A 29 31.73 -22.97 -16.40
CA ASN A 29 30.64 -22.91 -15.38
C ASN A 29 31.14 -23.26 -13.98
N LYS A 30 32.43 -23.44 -13.76
CA LYS A 30 33.04 -23.83 -12.49
C LYS A 30 32.66 -22.92 -11.31
N ASN A 31 32.57 -21.61 -11.56
CA ASN A 31 32.15 -20.65 -10.56
C ASN A 31 30.67 -20.86 -10.14
N ASN A 32 29.79 -21.14 -11.10
CA ASN A 32 28.38 -21.42 -10.84
C ASN A 32 28.24 -22.74 -10.05
N LEU A 33 28.98 -23.78 -10.45
CA LEU A 33 29.01 -25.04 -9.71
C LEU A 33 29.46 -24.83 -8.26
N LYS A 34 30.56 -24.08 -8.05
CA LYS A 34 31.07 -23.78 -6.72
C LYS A 34 30.03 -23.03 -5.86
N MET A 35 29.35 -22.04 -6.42
CA MET A 35 28.29 -21.31 -5.71
C MET A 35 27.12 -22.22 -5.33
N ILE A 36 26.74 -23.16 -6.19
CA ILE A 36 25.64 -24.09 -5.93
C ILE A 36 26.02 -25.10 -4.85
N VAL A 37 27.23 -25.66 -4.89
CA VAL A 37 27.65 -26.78 -4.04
C VAL A 37 28.30 -26.34 -2.73
N GLU A 38 29.17 -25.34 -2.75
CA GLU A 38 29.97 -24.90 -1.61
C GLU A 38 29.55 -23.54 -1.08
N GLY A 39 28.98 -22.67 -1.93
CA GLY A 39 28.73 -21.29 -1.63
C GLY A 39 29.97 -20.39 -1.72
N LYS A 40 29.85 -19.16 -1.23
CA LYS A 40 30.91 -18.14 -1.24
C LYS A 40 30.84 -17.33 0.02
N ILE A 41 31.99 -16.95 0.59
CA ILE A 41 32.06 -15.95 1.65
C ILE A 41 32.20 -14.56 1.01
N SER A 42 31.33 -13.63 1.34
CA SER A 42 31.37 -12.24 0.90
C SER A 42 31.00 -11.35 2.07
N GLY A 43 31.82 -10.32 2.37
CA GLY A 43 31.58 -9.42 3.50
C GLY A 43 31.47 -10.14 4.86
N GLY A 44 32.23 -11.22 5.07
CA GLY A 44 32.18 -11.99 6.32
C GLY A 44 30.97 -12.92 6.47
N LYS A 45 30.10 -13.01 5.46
CA LYS A 45 28.88 -13.85 5.44
C LYS A 45 29.00 -14.97 4.41
N GLN A 46 28.46 -16.12 4.76
CA GLN A 46 28.37 -17.25 3.82
C GLN A 46 27.14 -17.09 2.95
N ILE A 47 27.33 -16.99 1.64
CA ILE A 47 26.30 -16.97 0.60
C ILE A 47 26.27 -18.37 -0.03
N GLY A 48 25.15 -19.08 0.04
CA GLY A 48 25.05 -20.48 -0.33
C GLY A 48 25.56 -21.42 0.80
N PRO A 49 25.66 -22.73 0.55
CA PRO A 49 25.36 -23.43 -0.69
C PRO A 49 23.89 -23.30 -1.10
N TYR A 50 23.64 -23.42 -2.42
CA TYR A 50 22.28 -23.31 -2.97
C TYR A 50 21.63 -24.67 -3.24
N ALA A 51 22.33 -25.76 -2.92
CA ALA A 51 21.85 -27.11 -3.07
C ALA A 51 21.91 -27.90 -1.77
N ARG A 52 20.93 -28.80 -1.57
CA ARG A 52 20.89 -29.81 -0.51
C ARG A 52 20.42 -31.12 -1.10
N LEU A 53 20.96 -32.23 -0.62
CA LEU A 53 20.48 -33.54 -1.03
C LEU A 53 19.52 -34.10 -0.01
N LEU A 54 18.34 -34.49 -0.47
CA LEU A 54 17.23 -34.99 0.36
C LEU A 54 16.95 -36.45 0.00
N ALA A 55 16.99 -37.33 1.00
CA ALA A 55 16.56 -38.72 0.84
C ALA A 55 15.19 -38.92 1.48
N TYR A 56 14.23 -39.34 0.65
CA TYR A 56 12.85 -39.62 1.05
C TYR A 56 12.66 -41.13 1.20
N GLU A 57 11.93 -41.52 2.23
CA GLU A 57 11.52 -42.90 2.47
C GLU A 57 10.33 -43.32 1.57
N PRO A 58 10.10 -44.60 1.33
CA PRO A 58 8.93 -45.06 0.57
C PRO A 58 7.62 -44.47 1.05
N GLY A 59 6.83 -43.90 0.15
CA GLY A 59 5.53 -43.26 0.41
C GLY A 59 5.57 -41.84 0.92
N GLU A 60 6.74 -41.25 1.18
CA GLU A 60 6.85 -39.85 1.61
C GLU A 60 6.47 -38.86 0.49
N THR A 61 5.89 -37.74 0.92
CA THR A 61 5.50 -36.61 0.04
C THR A 61 6.64 -35.61 -0.07
N ILE A 62 7.03 -35.27 -1.29
CA ILE A 62 8.08 -34.27 -1.60
C ILE A 62 7.49 -32.86 -1.58
N MET A 63 6.34 -32.67 -2.20
CA MET A 63 5.60 -31.39 -2.23
C MET A 63 4.10 -31.68 -2.29
N GLN A 64 3.28 -30.77 -1.77
CA GLN A 64 1.82 -30.89 -1.72
C GLN A 64 1.15 -29.83 -2.58
N GLU A 65 0.11 -30.22 -3.33
CA GLU A 65 -0.72 -29.31 -4.11
C GLU A 65 -1.34 -28.21 -3.24
N GLY A 66 -1.31 -26.96 -3.73
CA GLY A 66 -1.83 -25.81 -3.03
C GLY A 66 -0.88 -25.21 -1.98
N GLU A 67 0.23 -25.89 -1.69
CA GLU A 67 1.25 -25.37 -0.79
C GLU A 67 2.08 -24.26 -1.48
N TRP A 68 2.30 -23.16 -0.77
CA TRP A 68 3.25 -22.17 -1.21
C TRP A 68 4.66 -22.67 -1.00
N GLY A 69 5.31 -23.10 -2.09
CA GLY A 69 6.55 -23.90 -2.06
C GLY A 69 7.82 -23.16 -1.67
N GLY A 70 7.72 -22.03 -0.97
CA GLY A 70 8.88 -21.26 -0.53
C GLY A 70 9.80 -20.88 -1.70
N ASN A 71 11.14 -20.98 -1.49
CA ASN A 71 12.18 -20.63 -2.44
C ASN A 71 12.86 -21.85 -3.07
N THR A 72 12.24 -23.04 -3.06
CA THR A 72 12.90 -24.28 -3.45
C THR A 72 12.25 -24.96 -4.65
N PHE A 73 13.06 -25.57 -5.48
CA PHE A 73 12.68 -26.52 -6.52
C PHE A 73 13.59 -27.73 -6.45
N TYR A 74 13.24 -28.79 -7.16
CA TYR A 74 13.86 -30.08 -6.97
C TYR A 74 14.27 -30.69 -8.31
N LEU A 75 15.41 -31.38 -8.32
CA LEU A 75 15.83 -32.23 -9.40
C LEU A 75 15.90 -33.67 -8.89
N SER A 76 15.20 -34.60 -9.54
CA SER A 76 15.22 -36.03 -9.17
C SER A 76 16.57 -36.64 -9.54
N VAL A 77 17.26 -37.20 -8.55
CA VAL A 77 18.57 -37.88 -8.73
C VAL A 77 18.41 -39.38 -8.93
N ALA A 78 17.54 -40.00 -8.10
CA ALA A 78 17.26 -41.44 -8.15
C ALA A 78 15.88 -41.73 -7.56
N GLY A 79 15.25 -42.81 -8.04
CA GLY A 79 13.88 -43.19 -7.65
C GLY A 79 12.84 -42.61 -8.62
N GLU A 80 11.75 -43.33 -8.79
CA GLU A 80 10.58 -42.86 -9.55
C GLU A 80 9.68 -42.01 -8.64
N LEU A 81 9.07 -40.98 -9.24
CA LEU A 81 8.16 -40.07 -8.54
C LEU A 81 6.77 -40.15 -9.16
N GLU A 82 5.75 -40.06 -8.35
CA GLU A 82 4.36 -40.04 -8.78
C GLU A 82 3.73 -38.70 -8.53
N VAL A 83 3.05 -38.16 -9.56
CA VAL A 83 2.38 -36.85 -9.52
C VAL A 83 0.88 -37.07 -9.39
N TYR A 84 0.27 -36.38 -8.40
CA TYR A 84 -1.14 -36.40 -8.12
C TYR A 84 -1.71 -34.98 -8.20
N VAL A 85 -2.95 -34.86 -8.69
CA VAL A 85 -3.73 -33.62 -8.73
C VAL A 85 -5.10 -33.90 -8.14
N LYS A 86 -5.62 -32.98 -7.38
CA LYS A 86 -6.99 -33.08 -6.83
C LYS A 86 -8.01 -32.81 -7.94
N ASP A 87 -9.02 -33.69 -8.02
CA ASP A 87 -10.19 -33.48 -8.87
C ASP A 87 -11.19 -32.50 -8.19
N ASP A 88 -12.25 -32.13 -8.91
CA ASP A 88 -13.30 -31.21 -8.41
C ASP A 88 -13.98 -31.71 -7.11
N SER A 89 -13.84 -32.98 -6.78
CA SER A 89 -14.32 -33.57 -5.54
C SER A 89 -13.29 -33.52 -4.40
N GLY A 90 -12.09 -33.04 -4.66
CA GLY A 90 -10.97 -32.96 -3.72
C GLY A 90 -10.21 -34.28 -3.56
N LYS A 91 -10.46 -35.30 -4.39
CA LYS A 91 -9.77 -36.58 -4.36
C LYS A 91 -8.52 -36.54 -5.22
N GLU A 92 -7.41 -37.05 -4.68
CA GLU A 92 -6.14 -37.18 -5.41
C GLU A 92 -6.25 -38.20 -6.56
N LYS A 93 -5.92 -37.74 -7.78
CA LYS A 93 -5.83 -38.57 -8.97
C LYS A 93 -4.41 -38.57 -9.48
N LYS A 94 -3.86 -39.76 -9.69
CA LYS A 94 -2.52 -39.89 -10.29
C LYS A 94 -2.55 -39.47 -11.76
N VAL A 95 -1.70 -38.50 -12.12
CA VAL A 95 -1.65 -37.90 -13.47
C VAL A 95 -0.36 -38.24 -14.23
N ALA A 96 0.75 -38.49 -13.53
CA ALA A 96 2.03 -38.79 -14.18
C ALA A 96 2.96 -39.61 -13.29
N ARG A 97 3.97 -40.26 -13.94
CA ARG A 97 5.18 -40.77 -13.32
C ARG A 97 6.38 -40.03 -13.89
N LEU A 98 7.34 -39.72 -13.06
CA LEU A 98 8.53 -38.98 -13.41
C LEU A 98 9.78 -39.83 -13.12
N ALA A 99 10.63 -39.99 -14.14
CA ALA A 99 11.91 -40.69 -14.04
C ALA A 99 12.96 -39.78 -13.39
N PRO A 100 14.10 -40.34 -12.96
CA PRO A 100 15.29 -39.58 -12.55
C PRO A 100 15.69 -38.55 -13.62
N GLY A 101 16.16 -37.37 -13.18
CA GLY A 101 16.47 -36.24 -14.05
C GLY A 101 15.29 -35.24 -14.24
N ALA A 102 14.13 -35.54 -13.71
CA ALA A 102 12.98 -34.62 -13.77
C ALA A 102 13.20 -33.38 -12.88
N CYS A 103 12.74 -32.19 -13.38
CA CYS A 103 12.67 -30.96 -12.62
C CYS A 103 11.27 -30.79 -12.05
N LEU A 104 11.17 -30.36 -10.79
CA LEU A 104 9.92 -30.27 -10.03
C LEU A 104 9.86 -28.96 -9.28
N GLY A 105 8.70 -28.31 -9.30
CA GLY A 105 8.45 -27.11 -8.50
C GLY A 105 9.08 -25.83 -9.01
N GLU A 106 9.77 -25.88 -10.16
CA GLU A 106 10.34 -24.73 -10.87
C GLU A 106 9.27 -23.67 -11.20
N ARG A 107 8.05 -24.12 -11.49
CA ARG A 107 6.91 -23.26 -11.84
C ARG A 107 6.49 -22.35 -10.70
N SER A 108 6.42 -22.90 -9.49
CA SER A 108 6.06 -22.11 -8.30
C SER A 108 7.06 -21.00 -8.03
N ILE A 109 8.35 -21.25 -8.33
CA ILE A 109 9.41 -20.25 -8.18
C ILE A 109 9.36 -19.21 -9.30
N LEU A 110 9.17 -19.63 -10.54
CA LEU A 110 9.17 -18.75 -11.72
C LEU A 110 7.93 -17.86 -11.76
N ALA A 111 6.76 -18.45 -11.51
CA ALA A 111 5.48 -17.76 -11.61
C ALA A 111 4.96 -17.21 -10.28
N GLY A 112 5.62 -17.50 -9.16
CA GLY A 112 5.16 -17.05 -7.84
C GLY A 112 3.79 -17.61 -7.44
N ILE A 113 3.45 -18.81 -7.90
CA ILE A 113 2.16 -19.52 -7.66
C ILE A 113 2.32 -20.66 -6.65
N PRO A 114 1.24 -21.15 -6.02
CA PRO A 114 1.29 -22.36 -5.21
C PRO A 114 1.73 -23.59 -6.01
N ARG A 115 2.14 -24.66 -5.30
CA ARG A 115 2.39 -25.97 -5.93
C ARG A 115 1.14 -26.46 -6.64
N ASN A 116 1.26 -26.80 -7.90
CA ASN A 116 0.11 -27.21 -8.74
C ASN A 116 -0.15 -28.72 -8.72
N ALA A 117 0.64 -29.48 -7.98
CA ALA A 117 0.46 -30.91 -7.83
C ALA A 117 1.14 -31.42 -6.55
N THR A 118 0.65 -32.56 -6.05
CA THR A 118 1.29 -33.35 -5.00
C THR A 118 2.25 -34.33 -5.63
N VAL A 119 3.49 -34.40 -5.17
CA VAL A 119 4.50 -35.35 -5.65
C VAL A 119 4.93 -36.24 -4.51
N LYS A 120 4.88 -37.57 -4.74
CA LYS A 120 5.22 -38.61 -3.77
C LYS A 120 6.33 -39.52 -4.29
N ALA A 121 7.10 -40.08 -3.38
CA ALA A 121 8.15 -41.05 -3.66
C ALA A 121 7.64 -42.48 -3.29
N PRO A 122 7.02 -43.23 -4.21
CA PRO A 122 6.38 -44.51 -3.85
C PRO A 122 7.36 -45.52 -3.27
N ASP A 123 8.53 -45.66 -3.85
CA ASP A 123 9.60 -46.60 -3.47
C ASP A 123 10.80 -45.92 -2.80
N GLY A 124 10.63 -44.65 -2.38
CA GLY A 124 11.70 -43.78 -1.92
C GLY A 124 12.42 -43.08 -3.07
N ALA A 125 13.04 -41.93 -2.77
CA ALA A 125 13.73 -41.15 -3.78
C ALA A 125 14.90 -40.34 -3.18
N LEU A 126 15.88 -40.09 -4.02
CA LEU A 126 16.97 -39.14 -3.77
C LEU A 126 16.74 -37.91 -4.65
N VAL A 127 16.62 -36.74 -4.02
CA VAL A 127 16.24 -35.50 -4.70
C VAL A 127 17.21 -34.38 -4.34
N LEU A 128 17.69 -33.66 -5.33
CA LEU A 128 18.49 -32.47 -5.12
C LEU A 128 17.55 -31.26 -4.97
N GLU A 129 17.47 -30.74 -3.76
CA GLU A 129 16.75 -29.50 -3.47
C GLU A 129 17.64 -28.31 -3.81
N LEU A 130 17.11 -27.38 -4.58
CA LEU A 130 17.78 -26.17 -5.04
C LEU A 130 16.97 -24.94 -4.62
N VAL A 131 17.66 -23.95 -4.07
CA VAL A 131 17.01 -22.67 -3.74
C VAL A 131 16.96 -21.75 -4.95
N ARG A 132 16.05 -20.77 -4.94
CA ARG A 132 15.79 -19.85 -6.05
C ARG A 132 17.05 -19.23 -6.69
N PRO A 133 18.08 -18.77 -5.95
CA PRO A 133 19.31 -18.26 -6.56
C PRO A 133 20.01 -19.24 -7.49
N ALA A 134 19.91 -20.55 -7.22
CA ALA A 134 20.46 -21.57 -8.12
C ALA A 134 19.76 -21.53 -9.49
N LEU A 135 18.47 -21.26 -9.53
CA LEU A 135 17.71 -21.18 -10.79
C LEU A 135 18.30 -20.13 -11.75
N ARG A 136 18.71 -18.96 -11.22
CA ARG A 136 19.37 -17.91 -12.02
C ARG A 136 20.69 -18.38 -12.60
N LEU A 137 21.49 -19.12 -11.82
CA LEU A 137 22.76 -19.68 -12.28
C LEU A 137 22.56 -20.79 -13.32
N LEU A 138 21.54 -21.64 -13.11
CA LEU A 138 21.21 -22.73 -14.00
C LEU A 138 20.59 -22.26 -15.32
N ARG A 139 19.86 -21.14 -15.34
CA ARG A 139 19.34 -20.56 -16.60
C ARG A 139 20.39 -20.08 -17.57
N SER A 140 21.67 -19.97 -17.16
CA SER A 140 22.79 -19.75 -18.08
C SER A 140 23.21 -21.02 -18.87
N LEU A 141 22.69 -22.19 -18.45
CA LEU A 141 22.92 -23.47 -19.10
C LEU A 141 21.88 -23.70 -20.19
N LYS A 142 22.30 -24.02 -21.41
CA LYS A 142 21.40 -24.12 -22.55
C LYS A 142 20.31 -25.21 -22.35
N LYS A 143 20.74 -26.44 -22.00
CA LYS A 143 19.85 -27.58 -21.79
C LYS A 143 18.81 -27.30 -20.67
N PHE A 144 19.24 -26.67 -19.58
CA PHE A 144 18.37 -26.34 -18.48
C PHE A 144 17.40 -25.24 -18.88
N ALA A 145 17.87 -24.18 -19.53
CA ALA A 145 17.03 -23.07 -19.98
C ALA A 145 15.96 -23.57 -20.96
N GLU A 146 16.30 -24.31 -21.97
CA GLU A 146 15.34 -24.88 -22.93
C GLU A 146 14.25 -25.71 -22.21
N LYS A 147 14.66 -26.62 -21.30
CA LYS A 147 13.72 -27.47 -20.57
C LYS A 147 12.76 -26.67 -19.65
N VAL A 148 13.29 -25.66 -18.99
CA VAL A 148 12.49 -24.79 -18.11
C VAL A 148 11.59 -23.87 -18.93
N ASP A 149 12.06 -23.33 -20.03
CA ASP A 149 11.28 -22.46 -20.92
C ASP A 149 10.15 -23.25 -21.60
N ASP A 150 10.38 -24.51 -21.99
CA ASP A 150 9.35 -25.41 -22.52
C ASP A 150 8.28 -25.74 -21.45
N SER A 151 8.73 -26.06 -20.24
CA SER A 151 7.83 -26.29 -19.09
C SER A 151 7.00 -25.03 -18.79
N TYR A 152 7.61 -23.86 -18.85
CA TYR A 152 6.96 -22.58 -18.59
C TYR A 152 5.97 -22.19 -19.70
N ARG A 153 6.35 -22.37 -20.97
CA ARG A 153 5.48 -22.14 -22.14
C ARG A 153 4.23 -23.00 -22.09
N ASN A 154 4.40 -24.31 -21.96
CA ASN A 154 3.27 -25.24 -21.94
C ASN A 154 2.31 -24.97 -20.78
N HIS A 155 2.82 -24.48 -19.66
CA HIS A 155 2.01 -24.21 -18.50
C HIS A 155 1.39 -22.82 -18.51
N GLY A 156 2.11 -21.81 -18.99
CA GLY A 156 1.56 -20.48 -19.24
C GLY A 156 0.38 -20.54 -20.21
N LEU A 157 0.51 -21.33 -21.24
CA LEU A 157 -0.55 -21.64 -22.18
C LEU A 157 -1.75 -22.34 -21.52
N ALA A 158 -1.49 -23.40 -20.74
CA ALA A 158 -2.55 -24.12 -20.05
C ALA A 158 -3.34 -23.24 -19.07
N ASN A 159 -2.65 -22.40 -18.31
CA ASN A 159 -3.32 -21.44 -17.40
C ASN A 159 -4.09 -20.36 -18.13
N ALA A 160 -3.51 -19.77 -19.19
CA ALA A 160 -4.17 -18.75 -19.97
C ALA A 160 -5.43 -19.32 -20.65
N ILE A 161 -5.36 -20.56 -21.12
CA ILE A 161 -6.50 -21.23 -21.71
C ILE A 161 -7.52 -21.67 -20.66
N ALA A 162 -7.09 -22.11 -19.46
CA ALA A 162 -8.01 -22.38 -18.35
C ALA A 162 -8.80 -21.12 -17.97
N GLN A 163 -8.16 -19.97 -17.91
CA GLN A 163 -8.84 -18.67 -17.70
C GLN A 163 -9.84 -18.35 -18.83
N LEU A 164 -9.46 -18.60 -20.09
CA LEU A 164 -10.36 -18.48 -21.26
C LEU A 164 -11.53 -19.44 -21.18
N GLN A 165 -11.30 -20.69 -20.77
CA GLN A 165 -12.36 -21.69 -20.61
C GLN A 165 -13.34 -21.32 -19.50
N GLU A 166 -12.85 -20.79 -18.40
CA GLU A 166 -13.66 -20.27 -17.30
C GLU A 166 -14.51 -19.07 -17.76
N GLN A 167 -13.96 -18.19 -18.59
CA GLN A 167 -14.68 -17.05 -19.14
C GLN A 167 -15.70 -17.43 -20.22
N THR A 168 -15.39 -18.40 -21.06
CA THR A 168 -16.24 -18.81 -22.20
C THR A 168 -17.18 -19.96 -21.88
N GLY A 169 -16.96 -20.70 -20.79
CA GLY A 169 -17.67 -21.92 -20.44
C GLY A 169 -17.45 -23.08 -21.44
N ARG A 170 -16.41 -23.00 -22.28
CA ARG A 170 -16.10 -24.01 -23.32
C ARG A 170 -14.71 -24.58 -23.13
N ALA A 171 -14.59 -25.91 -23.07
CA ALA A 171 -13.31 -26.58 -22.88
C ALA A 171 -12.59 -26.85 -24.21
N LEU A 172 -11.30 -26.52 -24.28
CA LEU A 172 -10.37 -27.01 -25.30
C LEU A 172 -9.85 -28.40 -24.90
N GLN A 173 -9.62 -29.25 -25.91
CA GLN A 173 -9.10 -30.59 -25.62
C GLN A 173 -7.59 -30.53 -25.27
N PRO A 174 -7.06 -31.46 -24.47
CA PRO A 174 -5.64 -31.48 -24.11
C PRO A 174 -4.68 -31.52 -25.31
N LEU A 175 -5.08 -32.14 -26.43
CA LEU A 175 -4.34 -32.19 -27.69
C LEU A 175 -4.23 -30.81 -28.34
N ASP A 176 -5.27 -29.97 -28.20
CA ASP A 176 -5.25 -28.61 -28.74
C ASP A 176 -4.28 -27.71 -27.96
N LEU A 177 -4.12 -27.98 -26.66
CA LEU A 177 -3.14 -27.28 -25.82
C LEU A 177 -1.70 -27.56 -26.24
N VAL A 178 -1.40 -28.82 -26.59
CA VAL A 178 -0.07 -29.20 -27.08
C VAL A 178 0.20 -28.56 -28.44
N ALA A 179 -0.79 -28.61 -29.35
CA ALA A 179 -0.66 -27.98 -30.66
C ALA A 179 -0.46 -26.47 -30.58
N LEU A 180 -1.24 -25.77 -29.76
CA LEU A 180 -1.06 -24.34 -29.50
C LEU A 180 0.30 -24.02 -28.85
N GLY A 181 0.79 -24.88 -27.95
CA GLY A 181 2.10 -24.75 -27.33
C GLY A 181 3.24 -24.79 -28.36
N ASN A 182 3.10 -25.62 -29.40
CA ASN A 182 4.11 -25.76 -30.44
C ASN A 182 4.21 -24.54 -31.37
N ILE A 183 3.10 -23.87 -31.63
CA ILE A 183 3.02 -22.71 -32.54
C ILE A 183 3.10 -21.35 -31.81
N SER A 184 2.93 -21.32 -30.51
CA SER A 184 2.93 -20.08 -29.74
C SER A 184 4.31 -19.69 -29.24
N GLN A 185 4.53 -18.38 -29.09
CA GLN A 185 5.76 -17.82 -28.51
C GLN A 185 5.41 -17.03 -27.25
N PHE A 186 6.21 -17.24 -26.20
CA PHE A 186 6.07 -16.50 -24.97
C PHE A 186 6.96 -15.27 -24.99
N MET A 187 6.38 -14.07 -24.86
CA MET A 187 7.10 -12.81 -24.91
C MET A 187 6.79 -11.95 -23.68
N ALA A 188 7.79 -11.24 -23.20
CA ALA A 188 7.65 -10.27 -22.12
C ALA A 188 8.10 -8.90 -22.62
N TYR A 189 7.21 -7.92 -22.48
CA TYR A 189 7.45 -6.55 -22.92
C TYR A 189 7.44 -5.58 -21.75
N GLY A 190 8.22 -4.52 -21.87
CA GLY A 190 8.27 -3.44 -20.89
C GLY A 190 7.03 -2.53 -20.96
N LYS A 191 6.87 -1.71 -19.92
CA LYS A 191 5.87 -0.64 -19.88
C LYS A 191 6.07 0.31 -21.09
N HIS A 192 4.96 0.87 -21.59
CA HIS A 192 4.90 1.80 -22.73
C HIS A 192 5.21 1.21 -24.12
N HIS A 193 5.50 -0.10 -24.20
CA HIS A 193 5.66 -0.74 -25.53
C HIS A 193 4.35 -0.67 -26.33
N VAL A 194 4.44 -0.23 -27.58
CA VAL A 194 3.31 -0.22 -28.52
C VAL A 194 3.20 -1.59 -29.16
N LEU A 195 2.15 -2.32 -28.81
CA LEU A 195 1.96 -3.70 -29.26
C LEU A 195 1.47 -3.76 -30.70
N VAL A 196 0.47 -2.96 -31.03
CA VAL A 196 -0.14 -2.87 -32.37
C VAL A 196 -0.61 -1.45 -32.66
N GLN A 197 -0.69 -1.11 -33.95
CA GLN A 197 -1.22 0.16 -34.43
C GLN A 197 -2.42 -0.04 -35.36
N GLU A 198 -3.39 0.86 -35.27
CA GLU A 198 -4.57 0.89 -36.12
C GLU A 198 -4.19 0.92 -37.60
N GLY A 199 -4.87 0.10 -38.42
CA GLY A 199 -4.62 -0.03 -39.83
C GLY A 199 -3.50 -0.99 -40.25
N MET A 200 -2.67 -1.47 -39.31
CA MET A 200 -1.69 -2.51 -39.58
C MET A 200 -2.36 -3.87 -39.82
N PRO A 201 -1.73 -4.78 -40.60
CA PRO A 201 -2.26 -6.13 -40.79
C PRO A 201 -2.19 -6.92 -39.47
N ILE A 202 -3.19 -7.78 -39.24
CA ILE A 202 -3.19 -8.70 -38.11
C ILE A 202 -2.34 -9.93 -38.49
N ASP A 203 -1.15 -10.04 -37.96
CA ASP A 203 -0.22 -11.16 -38.24
C ASP A 203 -0.19 -12.20 -37.11
N ARG A 204 -0.73 -11.87 -35.94
CA ARG A 204 -0.74 -12.72 -34.74
C ARG A 204 -1.89 -12.39 -33.78
N ILE A 205 -2.21 -13.37 -32.94
CA ILE A 205 -3.15 -13.23 -31.82
C ILE A 205 -2.34 -13.15 -30.54
N PHE A 206 -2.71 -12.24 -29.66
CA PHE A 206 -2.08 -12.08 -28.34
C PHE A 206 -3.02 -12.56 -27.23
N LEU A 207 -2.53 -13.43 -26.38
CA LEU A 207 -3.21 -13.81 -25.15
C LEU A 207 -2.44 -13.22 -23.97
N ILE A 208 -3.10 -12.38 -23.18
CA ILE A 208 -2.50 -11.69 -22.05
C ILE A 208 -2.40 -12.65 -20.87
N ARG A 209 -1.18 -12.99 -20.44
CA ARG A 209 -0.94 -13.80 -19.24
C ARG A 209 -0.89 -12.96 -17.98
N SER A 210 -0.18 -11.84 -18.02
CA SER A 210 -0.08 -10.89 -16.91
C SER A 210 0.15 -9.48 -17.46
N GLY A 211 -0.20 -8.47 -16.67
CA GLY A 211 -0.08 -7.07 -17.06
C GLY A 211 -1.36 -6.49 -17.66
N TRP A 212 -1.25 -5.31 -18.25
CA TRP A 212 -2.37 -4.52 -18.72
C TRP A 212 -2.07 -3.86 -20.06
N VAL A 213 -3.06 -3.90 -20.96
CA VAL A 213 -3.01 -3.31 -22.30
C VAL A 213 -4.10 -2.26 -22.41
N ARG A 214 -3.76 -1.07 -22.90
CA ARG A 214 -4.68 0.02 -23.22
C ARG A 214 -5.01 -0.01 -24.69
N ARG A 215 -6.31 0.06 -25.04
CA ARG A 215 -6.82 0.19 -26.42
C ARG A 215 -7.23 1.64 -26.68
N VAL A 216 -6.86 2.16 -27.86
CA VAL A 216 -7.21 3.50 -28.34
C VAL A 216 -7.58 3.43 -29.81
N ARG A 217 -8.64 4.14 -30.24
CA ARG A 217 -9.05 4.27 -31.66
C ARG A 217 -8.83 5.68 -32.18
N GLY A 218 -8.60 5.80 -33.49
CA GLY A 218 -8.52 7.07 -34.20
C GLY A 218 -7.27 7.89 -33.97
N VAL A 219 -6.31 7.39 -33.17
CA VAL A 219 -5.05 8.08 -32.88
C VAL A 219 -3.90 7.10 -32.91
N PRO A 220 -2.86 7.35 -33.73
CA PRO A 220 -1.64 6.53 -33.67
C PRO A 220 -0.92 6.76 -32.33
N ILE A 221 -0.45 5.66 -31.74
CA ILE A 221 0.34 5.70 -30.49
C ILE A 221 1.82 5.59 -30.87
N TYR A 222 2.63 6.52 -30.38
CA TYR A 222 4.09 6.48 -30.51
C TYR A 222 4.71 6.31 -29.11
N GLU A 223 5.83 5.60 -29.02
CA GLU A 223 6.53 5.36 -27.74
C GLU A 223 6.89 6.67 -27.03
N ASP A 224 7.37 7.67 -27.76
CA ASP A 224 7.71 9.00 -27.23
C ASP A 224 6.52 9.76 -26.66
N ILE A 225 5.32 9.53 -27.15
CA ILE A 225 4.09 10.18 -26.67
C ILE A 225 3.58 9.51 -25.40
N THR A 226 3.80 8.20 -25.23
CA THR A 226 3.40 7.47 -24.01
C THR A 226 4.23 7.85 -22.79
N GLU A 227 5.47 8.31 -22.95
CA GLU A 227 6.32 8.82 -21.88
C GLU A 227 6.06 10.29 -21.54
N SER A 228 5.79 11.14 -22.53
CA SER A 228 5.62 12.58 -22.36
C SER A 228 4.16 13.02 -22.18
N ALA A 229 3.21 12.21 -22.61
CA ALA A 229 1.80 12.44 -22.42
C ALA A 229 1.41 12.05 -20.98
N GLY A 230 1.19 13.04 -20.13
CA GLY A 230 0.60 12.81 -18.81
C GLY A 230 -0.75 12.05 -18.93
N PRO A 231 -1.20 11.38 -17.86
CA PRO A 231 -2.48 10.70 -17.84
C PRO A 231 -3.59 11.66 -18.29
N GLY A 232 -4.36 11.27 -19.33
CA GLY A 232 -5.46 12.04 -19.89
C GLY A 232 -5.22 12.72 -21.25
N THR A 233 -4.06 12.53 -21.87
CA THR A 233 -3.78 13.12 -23.21
C THR A 233 -4.39 12.28 -24.36
N LEU A 234 -4.58 10.99 -24.12
CA LEU A 234 -5.29 10.08 -25.05
C LEU A 234 -6.45 9.47 -24.27
N VAL A 235 -7.65 9.59 -24.76
CA VAL A 235 -8.82 8.94 -24.13
C VAL A 235 -8.77 7.44 -24.46
N PRO A 236 -8.54 6.56 -23.47
CA PRO A 236 -8.57 5.13 -23.70
C PRO A 236 -10.02 4.72 -24.04
N GLU A 237 -10.16 3.79 -24.96
CA GLU A 237 -11.46 3.19 -25.24
C GLU A 237 -11.73 2.06 -24.24
N ASP A 238 -10.69 1.29 -23.95
CA ASP A 238 -10.79 0.10 -23.11
C ASP A 238 -9.44 -0.37 -22.55
N PHE A 239 -9.50 -1.28 -21.56
CA PHE A 239 -8.33 -1.90 -20.94
C PHE A 239 -8.48 -3.42 -20.91
N PHE A 240 -7.44 -4.12 -21.31
CA PHE A 240 -7.35 -5.58 -21.28
C PHE A 240 -6.34 -6.05 -20.25
N GLY A 241 -6.76 -6.93 -19.35
CA GLY A 241 -5.92 -7.58 -18.36
C GLY A 241 -5.68 -9.06 -18.66
N ALA A 242 -5.10 -9.77 -17.69
CA ALA A 242 -4.83 -11.20 -17.79
C ALA A 242 -6.09 -12.00 -18.16
N GLY A 243 -5.95 -12.97 -19.08
CA GLY A 243 -7.03 -13.79 -19.60
C GLY A 243 -7.76 -13.20 -20.82
N ASN A 244 -7.48 -11.96 -21.22
CA ASN A 244 -8.04 -11.38 -22.43
C ASN A 244 -7.17 -11.68 -23.66
N CYS A 245 -7.82 -11.69 -24.83
CA CYS A 245 -7.18 -11.88 -26.14
C CYS A 245 -7.33 -10.64 -27.02
N LEU A 246 -6.29 -10.35 -27.81
CA LEU A 246 -6.28 -9.33 -28.86
C LEU A 246 -6.04 -10.01 -30.21
N GLY A 247 -6.65 -9.49 -31.29
CA GLY A 247 -6.48 -10.02 -32.65
C GLY A 247 -7.41 -11.18 -33.00
N LEU A 248 -8.44 -11.43 -32.19
CA LEU A 248 -9.47 -12.45 -32.50
C LEU A 248 -10.29 -12.10 -33.73
N GLU A 249 -10.35 -10.83 -34.09
CA GLU A 249 -11.01 -10.28 -35.26
C GLU A 249 -10.46 -10.91 -36.55
N ALA A 250 -9.19 -11.35 -36.56
CA ALA A 250 -8.61 -12.07 -37.69
C ALA A 250 -9.30 -13.41 -37.96
N LEU A 251 -9.83 -14.08 -36.95
CA LEU A 251 -10.60 -15.33 -37.09
C LEU A 251 -12.00 -15.11 -37.64
N GLN A 252 -12.43 -13.85 -37.63
CA GLN A 252 -13.74 -13.41 -38.19
C GLN A 252 -13.60 -12.81 -39.60
N GLY A 253 -12.39 -12.78 -40.15
CA GLY A 253 -12.11 -12.29 -41.51
C GLY A 253 -11.66 -10.83 -41.60
N ASN A 254 -11.32 -10.20 -40.46
CA ASN A 254 -10.71 -8.87 -40.47
C ASN A 254 -9.21 -8.98 -40.69
N ASP A 255 -8.69 -8.31 -41.70
CA ASP A 255 -7.26 -8.37 -42.03
C ASP A 255 -6.41 -7.29 -41.33
N LYS A 256 -7.04 -6.28 -40.72
CA LYS A 256 -6.36 -5.11 -40.17
C LYS A 256 -6.84 -4.80 -38.75
N TRP A 257 -5.92 -4.32 -37.92
CA TRP A 257 -6.24 -3.80 -36.58
C TRP A 257 -7.18 -2.59 -36.68
N ALA A 258 -8.30 -2.66 -35.97
CA ALA A 258 -9.27 -1.57 -35.89
C ALA A 258 -8.93 -0.57 -34.75
N TYR A 259 -7.82 -0.79 -34.04
CA TYR A 259 -7.37 0.02 -32.90
C TYR A 259 -5.85 -0.06 -32.73
N SER A 260 -5.32 0.88 -31.97
CA SER A 260 -3.94 0.83 -31.46
C SER A 260 -3.92 0.31 -30.03
N ALA A 261 -2.92 -0.47 -29.66
CA ALA A 261 -2.78 -1.01 -28.32
C ALA A 261 -1.37 -0.80 -27.77
N ALA A 262 -1.28 -0.31 -26.52
CA ALA A 262 -0.01 -0.08 -25.82
C ALA A 262 -0.04 -0.66 -24.39
N LEU A 263 1.12 -1.09 -23.90
CA LEU A 263 1.27 -1.72 -22.60
C LEU A 263 1.37 -0.68 -21.48
N MET A 264 0.59 -0.86 -20.43
CA MET A 264 0.55 0.03 -19.28
C MET A 264 1.46 -0.39 -18.12
N ALA A 265 1.87 -1.65 -18.13
CA ALA A 265 2.78 -2.26 -17.16
C ALA A 265 3.67 -3.26 -17.90
N ARG A 266 4.67 -3.85 -17.22
CA ARG A 266 5.36 -5.03 -17.75
C ARG A 266 4.31 -6.10 -18.01
N THR A 267 4.21 -6.55 -19.24
CA THR A 267 3.17 -7.47 -19.70
C THR A 267 3.78 -8.70 -20.31
N GLU A 268 3.30 -9.85 -19.93
CA GLU A 268 3.67 -11.12 -20.50
C GLU A 268 2.55 -11.62 -21.40
N LEU A 269 2.89 -11.88 -22.65
CA LEU A 269 1.98 -12.25 -23.70
C LEU A 269 2.35 -13.62 -24.28
N LEU A 270 1.33 -14.38 -24.64
CA LEU A 270 1.48 -15.52 -25.52
C LEU A 270 1.08 -15.06 -26.92
N GLU A 271 2.04 -15.06 -27.83
CA GLU A 271 1.85 -14.70 -29.24
C GLU A 271 1.61 -15.96 -30.07
N ILE A 272 0.51 -15.96 -30.79
CA ILE A 272 0.14 -17.05 -31.70
C ILE A 272 0.19 -16.49 -33.13
N PRO A 273 1.20 -16.83 -33.93
CA PRO A 273 1.30 -16.38 -35.34
C PRO A 273 0.10 -16.88 -36.11
N LEU A 274 -0.61 -15.97 -36.80
CA LEU A 274 -1.82 -16.30 -37.56
C LEU A 274 -1.54 -17.29 -38.70
N ALA A 275 -0.39 -17.15 -39.39
CA ALA A 275 0.03 -18.06 -40.44
C ALA A 275 0.23 -19.51 -39.93
N SER A 276 0.80 -19.69 -38.74
CA SER A 276 0.97 -21.01 -38.14
C SER A 276 -0.37 -21.62 -37.70
N LEU A 277 -1.28 -20.81 -37.22
CA LEU A 277 -2.63 -21.23 -36.83
C LEU A 277 -3.48 -21.62 -38.04
N GLN A 278 -3.38 -20.88 -39.14
CA GLN A 278 -4.09 -21.16 -40.41
C GLN A 278 -3.54 -22.42 -41.10
N ALA A 279 -2.29 -22.80 -40.86
CA ALA A 279 -1.73 -24.03 -41.34
C ALA A 279 -2.35 -25.30 -40.70
N GLU A 280 -3.05 -25.13 -39.53
CA GLU A 280 -3.81 -26.19 -38.84
C GLU A 280 -5.32 -25.87 -38.81
N PRO A 281 -6.07 -26.15 -39.88
CA PRO A 281 -7.48 -25.72 -40.05
C PRO A 281 -8.43 -26.25 -38.96
N GLU A 282 -8.22 -27.47 -38.48
CA GLU A 282 -9.05 -28.05 -37.42
C GLU A 282 -8.81 -27.36 -36.07
N LEU A 283 -7.55 -27.06 -35.73
CA LEU A 283 -7.23 -26.31 -34.51
C LEU A 283 -7.79 -24.89 -34.61
N CYS A 284 -7.61 -24.24 -35.76
CA CYS A 284 -8.16 -22.91 -36.01
C CYS A 284 -9.68 -22.85 -35.83
N GLN A 285 -10.42 -23.84 -36.36
CA GLN A 285 -11.88 -23.90 -36.21
C GLN A 285 -12.31 -24.18 -34.76
N ARG A 286 -11.61 -25.04 -34.03
CA ARG A 286 -11.89 -25.30 -32.59
C ARG A 286 -11.60 -24.10 -31.73
N LEU A 287 -10.45 -23.43 -31.96
CA LEU A 287 -10.08 -22.20 -31.27
C LEU A 287 -11.06 -21.07 -31.58
N SER A 288 -11.43 -20.87 -32.84
CA SER A 288 -12.42 -19.88 -33.26
C SER A 288 -13.77 -20.12 -32.57
N LYS A 289 -14.24 -21.37 -32.45
CA LYS A 289 -15.46 -21.71 -31.70
C LYS A 289 -15.34 -21.49 -30.21
N ALA A 290 -14.18 -21.78 -29.62
CA ALA A 290 -13.93 -21.56 -28.20
C ALA A 290 -13.88 -20.06 -27.87
N LEU A 291 -13.31 -19.25 -28.76
CA LEU A 291 -13.10 -17.81 -28.58
C LEU A 291 -14.29 -16.96 -29.09
N ALA A 292 -15.19 -17.51 -29.91
CA ALA A 292 -16.38 -16.81 -30.43
C ALA A 292 -17.30 -16.26 -29.32
N GLY A 293 -17.22 -16.81 -28.10
CA GLY A 293 -17.92 -16.28 -26.92
C GLY A 293 -17.31 -15.04 -26.31
N LEU A 294 -16.04 -14.70 -26.65
CA LEU A 294 -15.36 -13.49 -26.18
C LEU A 294 -15.62 -12.29 -27.09
N SER A 295 -15.78 -12.51 -28.38
CA SER A 295 -16.02 -11.43 -29.35
C SER A 295 -17.46 -10.92 -29.35
N THR A 296 -18.43 -11.72 -28.89
CA THR A 296 -19.82 -11.31 -28.75
C THR A 296 -20.09 -10.48 -27.48
N ALA A 297 -19.12 -10.27 -26.62
CA ALA A 297 -19.24 -9.34 -25.50
C ALA A 297 -19.34 -7.87 -25.97
N ASP A 298 -18.97 -7.56 -27.20
CA ASP A 298 -19.09 -6.21 -27.75
C ASP A 298 -20.53 -5.86 -28.21
N ASP A 299 -21.42 -6.86 -28.41
CA ASP A 299 -22.76 -6.58 -29.03
C ASP A 299 -23.97 -6.75 -28.09
N ASP A 300 -23.89 -7.50 -26.99
CA ASP A 300 -25.08 -7.89 -26.22
C ASP A 300 -25.12 -7.46 -24.72
N THR A 301 -24.11 -6.79 -24.18
CA THR A 301 -24.19 -6.18 -22.85
C THR A 301 -24.57 -4.69 -22.90
N ALA A 302 -25.60 -4.38 -23.64
CA ALA A 302 -26.30 -3.07 -23.66
C ALA A 302 -27.01 -2.76 -22.31
N LEU A 303 -26.46 -3.15 -21.16
CA LEU A 303 -27.06 -2.85 -19.85
C LEU A 303 -26.18 -1.94 -18.98
N THR A 304 -25.00 -1.55 -19.43
CA THR A 304 -24.20 -0.53 -18.76
C THR A 304 -24.01 0.67 -19.68
N GLN A 305 -24.36 1.85 -19.19
CA GLN A 305 -24.00 3.09 -19.87
C GLN A 305 -22.49 3.09 -20.10
N PRO A 306 -22.02 3.49 -21.31
CA PRO A 306 -20.59 3.55 -21.57
C PRO A 306 -19.91 4.40 -20.50
N ALA A 307 -18.74 3.95 -20.02
CA ALA A 307 -17.99 4.65 -19.01
C ALA A 307 -17.70 6.08 -19.48
N SER A 308 -17.86 7.05 -18.60
CA SER A 308 -17.52 8.43 -18.91
C SER A 308 -16.01 8.59 -19.08
N GLU A 309 -15.60 9.52 -19.91
CA GLU A 309 -14.18 9.86 -20.14
C GLU A 309 -13.39 10.04 -18.81
N SER A 310 -13.99 10.70 -17.83
CA SER A 310 -13.38 10.89 -16.51
C SER A 310 -13.18 9.58 -15.72
N GLN A 311 -14.03 8.59 -15.94
CA GLN A 311 -13.91 7.27 -15.30
C GLN A 311 -12.80 6.45 -15.95
N LEU A 312 -12.68 6.49 -17.27
CA LEU A 312 -11.60 5.83 -18.00
C LEU A 312 -10.23 6.41 -17.65
N VAL A 313 -10.10 7.74 -17.55
CA VAL A 313 -8.87 8.41 -17.10
C VAL A 313 -8.51 8.06 -15.65
N ALA A 314 -9.49 7.91 -14.75
CA ALA A 314 -9.24 7.48 -13.38
C ALA A 314 -8.75 6.03 -13.33
N ALA A 315 -9.36 5.12 -14.10
CA ALA A 315 -8.94 3.73 -14.20
C ALA A 315 -7.53 3.60 -14.81
N GLU A 316 -7.22 4.39 -15.83
CA GLU A 316 -5.88 4.45 -16.41
C GLU A 316 -4.82 4.79 -15.37
N LYS A 317 -5.07 5.80 -14.53
CA LYS A 317 -4.17 6.19 -13.45
C LYS A 317 -3.99 5.06 -12.43
N GLU A 318 -5.05 4.38 -12.05
CA GLU A 318 -5.01 3.27 -11.08
C GLU A 318 -4.23 2.07 -11.64
N ILE A 319 -4.45 1.70 -12.90
CA ILE A 319 -3.73 0.61 -13.57
C ILE A 319 -2.25 0.98 -13.75
N ALA A 320 -1.95 2.20 -14.23
CA ALA A 320 -0.59 2.67 -14.46
C ALA A 320 0.27 2.71 -13.18
N THR A 321 -0.36 2.85 -12.02
CA THR A 321 0.33 2.80 -10.72
C THR A 321 0.61 1.38 -10.22
N GLY A 322 0.09 0.33 -10.89
CA GLY A 322 0.28 -1.07 -10.52
C GLY A 322 -0.44 -1.51 -9.24
N ILE A 323 -1.34 -0.70 -8.70
CA ILE A 323 -2.10 -1.02 -7.47
C ILE A 323 -2.91 -2.31 -7.66
N VAL A 324 -3.38 -2.57 -8.87
CA VAL A 324 -4.14 -3.78 -9.27
C VAL A 324 -3.37 -5.09 -9.08
N ASP A 325 -2.04 -5.04 -9.05
CA ASP A 325 -1.17 -6.22 -8.93
C ASP A 325 -0.88 -6.62 -7.47
N GLY A 326 -1.33 -5.81 -6.52
CA GLY A 326 -1.22 -6.13 -5.10
C GLY A 326 -2.21 -7.22 -4.67
N VAL A 327 -1.87 -7.95 -3.60
CA VAL A 327 -2.78 -8.89 -2.94
C VAL A 327 -3.36 -8.29 -1.66
N ASN A 328 -2.61 -7.42 -1.01
CA ASN A 328 -2.96 -6.84 0.28
C ASN A 328 -2.70 -5.34 0.30
N LEU A 329 -3.70 -4.56 -0.04
CA LEU A 329 -3.61 -3.12 -0.17
C LEU A 329 -3.98 -2.42 1.14
N LEU A 330 -3.11 -1.56 1.67
CA LEU A 330 -3.45 -0.63 2.74
C LEU A 330 -3.99 0.67 2.13
N VAL A 331 -5.18 1.05 2.52
CA VAL A 331 -5.87 2.24 2.01
C VAL A 331 -6.12 3.20 3.16
N MET A 332 -5.90 4.49 2.94
CA MET A 332 -6.13 5.55 3.90
C MET A 332 -7.16 6.54 3.34
N ASP A 333 -8.33 6.62 3.98
CA ASP A 333 -9.33 7.65 3.70
C ASP A 333 -8.83 9.00 4.23
N MET A 334 -8.52 9.93 3.32
CA MET A 334 -7.92 11.22 3.66
C MET A 334 -8.92 12.19 4.26
N ASP A 335 -10.23 12.00 4.01
CA ASP A 335 -11.30 12.80 4.59
C ASP A 335 -11.54 12.45 6.07
N LEU A 336 -11.12 11.26 6.50
CA LEU A 336 -11.15 10.78 7.88
C LEU A 336 -9.80 10.89 8.59
N CYS A 337 -8.71 10.98 7.85
CA CYS A 337 -7.35 11.00 8.39
C CYS A 337 -7.03 12.34 9.05
N VAL A 338 -6.88 12.36 10.38
CA VAL A 338 -6.48 13.55 11.15
C VAL A 338 -4.96 13.81 11.16
N ARG A 339 -4.18 13.14 10.31
CA ARG A 339 -2.72 13.27 10.15
C ARG A 339 -1.94 13.12 11.47
N CYS A 340 -2.47 12.41 12.47
CA CYS A 340 -1.86 12.28 13.80
C CYS A 340 -0.54 11.48 13.84
N GLY A 341 -0.25 10.68 12.81
CA GLY A 341 0.96 9.85 12.72
C GLY A 341 0.95 8.59 13.58
N ASN A 342 -0.14 8.30 14.29
CA ASN A 342 -0.19 7.17 15.23
C ASN A 342 -0.02 5.80 14.55
N CYS A 343 -0.39 5.67 13.26
CA CYS A 343 -0.19 4.45 12.47
C CYS A 343 1.30 4.10 12.29
N SER A 344 2.14 5.08 11.92
CA SER A 344 3.59 4.89 11.80
C SER A 344 4.24 4.66 13.17
N LEU A 345 3.80 5.40 14.21
CA LEU A 345 4.27 5.19 15.58
C LEU A 345 3.92 3.79 16.11
N ALA A 346 2.70 3.32 15.85
CA ALA A 346 2.26 1.98 16.25
C ALA A 346 3.08 0.90 15.55
N CYS A 347 3.32 1.05 14.24
CA CYS A 347 4.19 0.17 13.49
C CYS A 347 5.62 0.15 14.06
N HIS A 348 6.19 1.34 14.35
CA HIS A 348 7.51 1.46 14.98
C HIS A 348 7.56 0.76 16.35
N LYS A 349 6.55 0.95 17.21
CA LYS A 349 6.50 0.33 18.55
C LYS A 349 6.41 -1.20 18.53
N VAL A 350 5.80 -1.76 17.49
CA VAL A 350 5.68 -3.22 17.31
C VAL A 350 6.93 -3.82 16.69
N HIS A 351 7.53 -3.15 15.70
CA HIS A 351 8.58 -3.71 14.85
C HIS A 351 9.99 -3.13 15.12
N GLY A 352 10.15 -2.20 16.07
CA GLY A 352 11.39 -1.46 16.26
C GLY A 352 11.58 -0.32 15.28
N GLN A 353 11.16 -0.50 14.04
CA GLN A 353 11.16 0.52 12.98
C GLN A 353 9.85 0.54 12.21
N SER A 354 9.41 1.73 11.75
CA SER A 354 8.18 1.84 10.97
C SER A 354 8.38 1.25 9.58
N ARG A 355 7.52 0.31 9.21
CA ARG A 355 7.43 -0.30 7.89
C ARG A 355 6.33 0.35 7.05
N LEU A 356 5.81 1.47 7.51
CA LEU A 356 4.74 2.26 6.92
C LEU A 356 5.26 3.67 6.63
N LEU A 357 5.36 4.02 5.36
CA LEU A 357 5.56 5.39 4.89
C LEU A 357 4.21 5.98 4.50
N ARG A 358 3.86 7.12 5.08
CA ARG A 358 2.58 7.81 4.81
C ARG A 358 2.56 8.58 3.49
N ARG A 359 3.63 8.57 2.71
CA ARG A 359 3.69 8.99 1.32
C ARG A 359 3.17 7.85 0.45
N GLY A 360 2.69 8.14 -0.73
CA GLY A 360 2.21 7.10 -1.65
C GLY A 360 1.34 7.67 -2.76
N ILE A 361 0.47 6.85 -3.30
CA ILE A 361 -0.35 7.15 -4.46
C ILE A 361 -1.67 7.75 -3.98
N HIS A 362 -2.01 8.93 -4.49
CA HIS A 362 -3.28 9.59 -4.22
C HIS A 362 -4.30 9.28 -5.32
N ILE A 363 -5.48 8.82 -4.90
CA ILE A 363 -6.58 8.45 -5.78
C ILE A 363 -7.80 9.30 -5.41
N GLU A 364 -8.37 9.96 -6.40
CA GLU A 364 -9.64 10.66 -6.31
C GLU A 364 -10.74 9.79 -6.88
N ARG A 365 -11.78 9.53 -6.11
CA ARG A 365 -12.81 8.58 -6.45
C ARG A 365 -14.21 9.16 -6.21
N PRO A 366 -15.14 9.08 -7.18
CA PRO A 366 -16.52 9.44 -6.91
C PRO A 366 -17.15 8.46 -5.92
N ILE A 367 -17.84 8.98 -4.89
CA ILE A 367 -18.49 8.15 -3.85
C ILE A 367 -19.66 7.35 -4.43
N LYS A 368 -20.32 7.89 -5.45
CA LYS A 368 -21.37 7.25 -6.25
C LYS A 368 -21.25 7.76 -7.67
N LEU A 369 -21.60 6.92 -8.65
CA LEU A 369 -21.56 7.27 -10.09
C LEU A 369 -22.24 8.61 -10.41
N GLU A 370 -23.33 8.95 -9.73
CA GLU A 370 -24.13 10.14 -9.96
C GLU A 370 -23.81 11.29 -8.99
N SER A 371 -22.89 11.09 -8.03
CA SER A 371 -22.62 12.08 -7.00
C SER A 371 -21.43 12.95 -7.36
N LYS A 372 -21.61 14.27 -7.17
CA LYS A 372 -20.50 15.25 -7.26
C LYS A 372 -19.50 15.16 -6.10
N SER A 373 -19.71 14.25 -5.15
CA SER A 373 -18.81 14.09 -3.99
C SER A 373 -17.69 13.11 -4.30
N ILE A 374 -16.47 13.61 -4.22
CA ILE A 374 -15.22 12.86 -4.43
C ILE A 374 -14.71 12.38 -3.07
N GLN A 375 -14.29 11.12 -2.99
CA GLN A 375 -13.52 10.57 -1.87
C GLN A 375 -12.04 10.62 -2.24
N HIS A 376 -11.24 11.11 -1.31
CA HIS A 376 -9.79 11.18 -1.47
C HIS A 376 -9.15 10.02 -0.70
N VAL A 377 -8.48 9.15 -1.43
CA VAL A 377 -7.86 7.94 -0.90
C VAL A 377 -6.35 8.01 -1.12
N LEU A 378 -5.58 7.75 -0.08
CA LEU A 378 -4.13 7.56 -0.18
C LEU A 378 -3.82 6.08 -0.04
N VAL A 379 -3.07 5.54 -0.98
CA VAL A 379 -2.40 4.25 -0.86
C VAL A 379 -0.97 4.53 -0.40
N PRO A 380 -0.66 4.36 0.89
CA PRO A 380 0.67 4.65 1.42
C PRO A 380 1.71 3.67 0.87
N SER A 381 2.98 4.09 0.84
CA SER A 381 4.10 3.23 0.47
C SER A 381 4.31 2.14 1.53
N VAL A 382 3.60 1.05 1.35
CA VAL A 382 3.59 -0.16 2.19
C VAL A 382 3.57 -1.37 1.29
N CYS A 383 4.24 -2.44 1.67
CA CYS A 383 4.25 -3.67 0.88
C CYS A 383 2.82 -4.16 0.61
N MET A 384 2.51 -4.34 -0.67
CA MET A 384 1.20 -4.80 -1.16
C MET A 384 1.17 -6.32 -1.39
N HIS A 385 2.26 -7.04 -1.09
CA HIS A 385 2.39 -8.48 -1.29
C HIS A 385 2.00 -8.91 -2.71
N CYS A 386 2.59 -8.23 -3.71
CA CYS A 386 2.25 -8.33 -5.13
C CYS A 386 2.11 -9.78 -5.62
N LYS A 387 1.25 -10.00 -6.61
CA LYS A 387 1.10 -11.30 -7.30
C LYS A 387 2.40 -11.72 -8.00
N ASP A 388 3.07 -10.75 -8.67
CA ASP A 388 4.38 -10.94 -9.29
C ASP A 388 5.38 -9.95 -8.67
N PRO A 389 6.05 -10.33 -7.56
CA PRO A 389 6.91 -9.42 -6.82
C PRO A 389 8.30 -9.33 -7.45
N GLU A 390 8.61 -8.24 -8.14
CA GLU A 390 9.94 -7.97 -8.72
C GLU A 390 11.06 -8.05 -7.67
N CYS A 391 10.81 -7.58 -6.46
CA CYS A 391 11.76 -7.66 -5.34
C CYS A 391 12.17 -9.11 -5.00
N LEU A 392 11.24 -10.07 -5.16
CA LEU A 392 11.50 -11.48 -4.91
C LEU A 392 12.32 -12.09 -6.05
N THR A 393 12.01 -11.70 -7.31
CA THR A 393 12.71 -12.18 -8.50
C THR A 393 14.17 -11.69 -8.55
N GLY A 394 14.41 -10.45 -8.11
CA GLY A 394 15.73 -9.81 -8.09
C GLY A 394 16.60 -10.21 -6.90
N CYS A 395 16.08 -10.87 -5.87
CA CYS A 395 16.87 -11.17 -4.67
C CYS A 395 17.98 -12.20 -4.93
N PRO A 396 19.29 -11.82 -4.83
CA PRO A 396 20.40 -12.70 -5.16
C PRO A 396 20.62 -13.83 -4.16
N THR A 397 20.16 -13.70 -2.91
CA THR A 397 20.33 -14.69 -1.85
C THR A 397 19.08 -15.51 -1.56
N GLY A 398 17.93 -15.14 -2.19
CA GLY A 398 16.64 -15.74 -1.87
C GLY A 398 16.11 -15.37 -0.50
N ALA A 399 16.64 -14.32 0.13
CA ALA A 399 16.13 -13.82 1.40
C ALA A 399 14.67 -13.35 1.33
N ILE A 400 14.21 -12.97 0.14
CA ILE A 400 12.79 -12.64 -0.10
C ILE A 400 12.09 -13.91 -0.61
N PHE A 401 11.02 -14.28 0.06
CA PHE A 401 10.28 -15.51 -0.20
C PHE A 401 8.77 -15.31 0.01
N ARG A 402 7.95 -16.28 -0.40
CA ARG A 402 6.55 -16.36 -0.01
C ARG A 402 6.42 -17.33 1.15
N ASP A 403 5.65 -16.94 2.15
CA ASP A 403 5.28 -17.80 3.26
C ASP A 403 4.18 -18.82 2.88
N ALA A 404 3.76 -19.64 3.84
CA ALA A 404 2.72 -20.66 3.64
C ALA A 404 1.34 -20.08 3.27
N LYS A 405 1.11 -18.77 3.47
CA LYS A 405 -0.14 -18.07 3.12
C LYS A 405 -0.04 -17.37 1.75
N GLY A 406 1.15 -17.38 1.14
CA GLY A 406 1.43 -16.69 -0.10
C GLY A 406 1.90 -15.24 0.08
N ASP A 407 2.03 -14.77 1.31
CA ASP A 407 2.53 -13.44 1.58
C ASP A 407 4.04 -13.34 1.33
N VAL A 408 4.47 -12.22 0.76
CA VAL A 408 5.90 -11.99 0.53
C VAL A 408 6.55 -11.60 1.86
N ASP A 409 7.64 -12.26 2.24
CA ASP A 409 8.40 -11.90 3.44
C ASP A 409 9.91 -11.84 3.18
N ILE A 410 10.67 -11.32 4.14
CA ILE A 410 12.14 -11.18 4.07
C ILE A 410 12.76 -11.87 5.28
N ASP A 411 13.63 -12.84 5.02
CA ASP A 411 14.47 -13.41 6.06
C ASP A 411 15.68 -12.49 6.33
N PRO A 412 15.75 -11.86 7.50
CA PRO A 412 16.85 -10.94 7.82
C PRO A 412 18.20 -11.64 7.94
N VAL A 413 18.21 -12.95 8.26
CA VAL A 413 19.46 -13.71 8.43
C VAL A 413 20.13 -13.94 7.06
N THR A 414 19.35 -14.31 6.05
CA THR A 414 19.82 -14.56 4.69
C THR A 414 20.04 -13.27 3.87
N CYS A 415 19.47 -12.14 4.30
CA CYS A 415 19.63 -10.85 3.63
C CYS A 415 21.07 -10.33 3.73
N ILE A 416 21.66 -9.93 2.60
CA ILE A 416 23.04 -9.37 2.53
C ILE A 416 23.07 -7.84 2.37
N GLY A 417 21.92 -7.17 2.35
CA GLY A 417 21.83 -5.71 2.25
C GLY A 417 22.23 -5.13 0.88
N CYS A 418 22.01 -5.84 -0.22
CA CYS A 418 22.44 -5.41 -1.57
C CYS A 418 21.59 -4.27 -2.19
N PHE A 419 20.53 -3.81 -1.56
CA PHE A 419 19.61 -2.77 -2.03
C PHE A 419 18.77 -3.11 -3.26
N ASP A 420 19.01 -4.18 -3.99
CA ASP A 420 18.31 -4.52 -5.23
C ASP A 420 16.79 -4.53 -5.06
N CYS A 421 16.28 -5.13 -3.98
CA CYS A 421 14.85 -5.20 -3.72
C CYS A 421 14.22 -3.83 -3.42
N ALA A 422 14.96 -2.92 -2.78
CA ALA A 422 14.48 -1.57 -2.51
C ALA A 422 14.42 -0.74 -3.80
N THR A 423 15.40 -0.90 -4.68
CA THR A 423 15.47 -0.21 -5.99
C THR A 423 14.41 -0.74 -6.96
N GLN A 424 14.16 -2.06 -6.96
CA GLN A 424 13.20 -2.70 -7.86
C GLN A 424 11.74 -2.54 -7.41
N CYS A 425 11.49 -2.14 -6.15
CA CYS A 425 10.12 -1.97 -5.66
C CYS A 425 9.47 -0.72 -6.26
N PRO A 426 8.48 -0.83 -7.16
CA PRO A 426 7.86 0.34 -7.80
C PRO A 426 7.07 1.23 -6.81
N TYR A 427 6.80 0.71 -5.61
CA TYR A 427 6.01 1.39 -4.58
C TYR A 427 6.87 2.01 -3.46
N ASN A 428 8.20 1.90 -3.54
CA ASN A 428 9.13 2.31 -2.48
C ASN A 428 8.72 1.75 -1.09
N ALA A 429 8.24 0.51 -1.07
CA ALA A 429 7.70 -0.13 0.14
C ALA A 429 8.74 -0.94 0.92
N ILE A 430 9.98 -0.98 0.47
CA ILE A 430 11.10 -1.67 1.11
C ILE A 430 12.11 -0.62 1.56
N SER A 431 12.46 -0.65 2.83
CA SER A 431 13.46 0.24 3.43
C SER A 431 14.69 -0.57 3.86
N MET A 432 15.86 0.04 3.73
CA MET A 432 17.10 -0.54 4.23
C MET A 432 17.41 0.06 5.60
N VAL A 433 17.79 -0.81 6.54
CA VAL A 433 18.08 -0.42 7.93
C VAL A 433 19.32 -1.14 8.42
N PRO A 434 20.10 -0.56 9.35
CA PRO A 434 21.21 -1.27 9.97
C PRO A 434 20.72 -2.54 10.70
N ARG A 435 21.45 -3.64 10.56
CA ARG A 435 21.08 -4.93 11.18
C ARG A 435 21.11 -4.86 12.70
N ASP A 436 22.12 -4.23 13.27
CA ASP A 436 22.31 -4.02 14.70
C ASP A 436 21.67 -2.72 15.19
N GLY A 437 20.65 -2.25 14.49
CA GLY A 437 19.95 -1.02 14.84
C GLY A 437 19.54 -1.06 16.31
N GLU A 438 20.30 -0.39 17.17
CA GLU A 438 19.83 -0.08 18.52
C GLU A 438 18.45 0.56 18.40
N PRO A 439 17.46 0.09 19.16
CA PRO A 439 16.17 0.77 19.20
C PRO A 439 16.46 2.20 19.61
N VAL A 440 16.13 3.16 18.74
CA VAL A 440 16.26 4.59 19.02
C VAL A 440 15.74 4.81 20.44
N ALA A 441 16.64 5.15 21.34
CA ALA A 441 16.39 5.26 22.77
C ALA A 441 15.13 6.12 22.95
N SER A 442 14.19 5.65 23.74
CA SER A 442 12.97 6.39 24.05
C SER A 442 13.37 7.75 24.61
N GLU A 443 13.15 8.81 23.84
CA GLU A 443 13.41 10.17 24.29
C GLU A 443 12.78 10.39 25.66
N GLY A 444 13.59 10.72 26.65
CA GLY A 444 13.14 10.97 27.99
C GLY A 444 12.11 12.12 28.04
N LEU A 445 11.30 12.14 29.08
CA LEU A 445 10.24 13.15 29.28
C LEU A 445 10.78 14.60 29.12
N GLN A 446 12.01 14.85 29.53
CA GLN A 446 12.67 16.17 29.40
C GLN A 446 12.90 16.58 27.95
N THR A 447 13.27 15.66 27.07
CA THR A 447 13.47 15.92 25.64
C THR A 447 12.13 16.16 24.95
N ARG A 448 11.07 15.45 25.36
CA ARG A 448 9.69 15.67 24.88
C ARG A 448 9.13 17.03 25.29
N LEU A 449 9.40 17.47 26.52
CA LEU A 449 9.01 18.79 27.01
C LEU A 449 9.79 19.91 26.29
N ARG A 450 11.10 19.73 26.03
CA ARG A 450 11.87 20.68 25.21
C ARG A 450 11.34 20.81 23.78
N LYS A 451 10.91 19.69 23.14
CA LYS A 451 10.29 19.74 21.78
C LYS A 451 8.90 20.37 21.76
N LEU A 452 8.18 20.35 22.90
CA LEU A 452 6.87 21.02 23.00
C LEU A 452 6.98 22.55 23.18
N PHE A 453 8.06 23.02 23.85
CA PHE A 453 8.23 24.42 24.23
C PHE A 453 9.46 25.12 23.62
N GLY A 454 10.33 24.40 22.93
CA GLY A 454 11.57 24.91 22.34
C GLY A 454 11.56 24.91 20.81
N SER A 455 12.18 25.94 20.22
CA SER A 455 12.46 26.02 18.79
C SER A 455 13.23 24.79 18.30
N SER A 456 12.69 24.09 17.32
CA SER A 456 13.17 22.82 16.82
C SER A 456 14.45 23.00 16.00
N THR A 457 15.53 22.44 16.47
CA THR A 457 16.57 21.87 15.64
C THR A 457 16.61 20.37 15.94
N ALA A 458 15.73 19.61 15.29
CA ALA A 458 15.81 18.16 15.32
C ALA A 458 16.85 17.70 14.29
N PRO A 459 17.71 16.72 14.62
CA PRO A 459 18.50 16.07 13.59
C PRO A 459 17.54 15.36 12.65
N VAL A 460 17.55 15.78 11.41
CA VAL A 460 16.88 15.12 10.29
C VAL A 460 17.57 13.77 10.15
N VAL A 461 16.90 12.67 10.50
CA VAL A 461 17.25 11.38 9.93
C VAL A 461 16.90 11.47 8.46
N ALA A 462 17.89 11.89 7.69
CA ALA A 462 17.80 11.98 6.25
C ALA A 462 17.59 10.57 5.70
N SER A 463 16.40 10.31 5.21
CA SER A 463 16.21 9.30 4.18
C SER A 463 16.71 9.93 2.88
N THR A 464 18.03 9.95 2.70
CA THR A 464 18.67 10.33 1.44
C THR A 464 18.49 9.21 0.44
N ALA A 465 17.35 9.21 -0.23
CA ALA A 465 17.25 8.75 -1.58
C ALA A 465 17.27 9.99 -2.48
N THR A 466 18.39 10.68 -2.53
CA THR A 466 18.70 11.63 -3.60
C THR A 466 19.13 10.82 -4.82
N LEU A 467 18.33 10.90 -5.86
CA LEU A 467 18.74 10.56 -7.22
C LEU A 467 20.03 11.33 -7.52
N ASN A 468 21.15 10.63 -7.63
CA ASN A 468 22.38 11.17 -8.18
C ASN A 468 22.17 11.36 -9.67
N GLU A 469 21.98 12.61 -10.06
CA GLU A 469 22.30 13.06 -11.42
C GLU A 469 23.78 12.78 -11.70
N ALA A 470 24.00 12.02 -12.74
CA ALA A 470 25.34 11.74 -13.27
C ALA A 470 26.00 13.06 -13.72
N LYS A 471 26.97 13.54 -12.96
CA LYS A 471 27.97 14.45 -13.48
C LYS A 471 29.18 13.64 -13.92
N THR A 472 29.36 13.59 -15.23
CA THR A 472 30.64 13.28 -15.89
C THR A 472 31.59 14.46 -15.67
N GLU A 473 32.71 14.21 -14.99
CA GLU A 473 33.90 15.03 -15.12
C GLU A 473 35.19 14.21 -15.02
N ASP A 474 36.09 14.54 -15.94
CA ASP A 474 37.33 13.85 -16.30
C ASP A 474 38.44 13.88 -15.24
N ALA A 475 39.17 12.78 -15.31
CA ALA A 475 40.61 12.55 -15.13
C ALA A 475 41.56 13.59 -14.49
N ARG A 476 42.34 13.09 -13.60
CA ARG A 476 43.80 13.17 -13.32
C ARG A 476 44.18 13.56 -11.91
N GLY A 477 45.06 12.72 -11.34
CA GLY A 477 45.89 13.13 -10.22
C GLY A 477 46.13 12.06 -9.15
N GLU A 478 47.22 11.31 -9.30
CA GLU A 478 47.78 10.37 -8.31
C GLU A 478 48.13 11.06 -6.99
N THR A 479 47.81 10.42 -5.88
CA THR A 479 48.76 10.30 -4.76
C THR A 479 48.37 9.20 -3.80
N LYS A 480 49.30 8.29 -3.55
CA LYS A 480 49.22 7.23 -2.54
C LYS A 480 49.19 7.81 -1.12
N ALA A 481 48.26 7.32 -0.31
CA ALA A 481 48.44 7.25 1.14
C ALA A 481 47.72 5.99 1.63
N GLU A 482 48.51 5.05 2.17
CA GLU A 482 48.04 3.88 2.88
C GLU A 482 47.39 4.35 4.19
N ALA A 483 46.05 4.20 4.27
CA ALA A 483 45.33 4.29 5.52
C ALA A 483 44.65 2.94 5.75
N LYS A 484 44.96 2.32 6.89
CA LYS A 484 44.27 1.16 7.41
C LYS A 484 42.79 1.54 7.58
N ASP A 485 41.93 1.01 6.71
CA ASP A 485 40.48 1.10 6.88
C ASP A 485 40.02 0.18 8.02
N GLU A 486 39.82 0.78 9.19
CA GLU A 486 38.85 0.24 10.12
C GLU A 486 37.47 0.44 9.48
N ALA A 487 36.85 -0.66 9.03
CA ALA A 487 35.53 -0.67 8.42
C ALA A 487 34.53 0.05 9.33
N LYS A 488 34.01 1.17 8.87
CA LYS A 488 32.92 1.89 9.55
C LYS A 488 31.67 0.99 9.57
N PRO A 489 30.84 1.04 10.63
CA PRO A 489 29.64 0.21 10.79
C PRO A 489 28.48 0.54 9.84
N GLU A 490 28.74 1.24 8.73
CA GLU A 490 27.73 1.60 7.72
C GLU A 490 27.37 0.44 6.75
N ASP A 491 28.09 -0.70 6.80
CA ASP A 491 28.01 -1.72 5.75
C ASP A 491 27.10 -2.92 6.04
N ASP A 492 26.56 -3.10 7.25
CA ASP A 492 25.65 -4.22 7.55
C ASP A 492 24.17 -3.80 7.57
N MET A 493 23.62 -3.60 6.37
CA MET A 493 22.23 -3.23 6.19
C MET A 493 21.35 -4.46 5.97
N VAL A 494 20.06 -4.36 6.34
CA VAL A 494 19.04 -5.37 6.06
C VAL A 494 17.79 -4.72 5.50
N ALA A 495 17.17 -5.40 4.54
CA ALA A 495 15.90 -4.95 3.96
C ALA A 495 14.75 -5.24 4.93
N ILE A 496 13.89 -4.26 5.12
CA ILE A 496 12.64 -4.43 5.87
C ILE A 496 11.45 -3.95 5.05
N LYS A 497 10.30 -4.60 5.24
CA LYS A 497 9.02 -4.21 4.66
C LYS A 497 7.87 -4.61 5.59
N CYS A 498 6.66 -4.19 5.28
CA CYS A 498 5.46 -4.67 5.98
C CYS A 498 5.34 -6.19 5.82
N ASN A 499 5.22 -6.90 6.96
CA ASN A 499 4.97 -8.35 7.04
C ASN A 499 3.61 -8.64 7.68
N LEU A 500 2.63 -7.76 7.52
CA LEU A 500 1.27 -7.90 8.06
C LEU A 500 1.20 -8.11 9.57
N CYS A 501 2.22 -7.65 10.30
CA CYS A 501 2.41 -7.88 11.74
C CYS A 501 2.49 -9.37 12.12
N GLU A 502 2.91 -10.25 11.21
CA GLU A 502 3.21 -11.64 11.53
C GLU A 502 4.39 -11.76 12.48
N HIS A 503 4.43 -12.86 13.22
CA HIS A 503 5.46 -13.12 14.24
C HIS A 503 5.56 -12.03 15.31
N THR A 504 4.47 -11.29 15.56
CA THR A 504 4.39 -10.28 16.63
C THR A 504 3.41 -10.72 17.72
N PRO A 505 3.47 -10.12 18.92
CA PRO A 505 2.48 -10.40 19.95
C PRO A 505 1.03 -10.08 19.57
N LEU A 506 0.80 -9.32 18.50
CA LEU A 506 -0.53 -9.07 17.93
C LEU A 506 -1.08 -10.30 17.19
N ASN A 507 -0.21 -11.07 16.55
CA ASN A 507 -0.56 -12.23 15.76
C ASN A 507 0.31 -13.43 16.16
N PRO A 508 0.06 -14.04 17.34
CA PRO A 508 0.72 -15.28 17.72
C PRO A 508 0.32 -16.43 16.76
N GLU A 509 1.13 -17.47 16.70
CA GLU A 509 0.89 -18.64 15.87
C GLU A 509 -0.53 -19.21 16.09
N GLY A 510 -1.18 -19.63 15.01
CA GLY A 510 -2.56 -20.15 15.05
C GLY A 510 -3.66 -19.07 15.09
N THR A 511 -3.32 -17.80 14.95
CA THR A 511 -4.30 -16.72 14.91
C THR A 511 -5.21 -16.81 13.67
N LYS A 512 -6.50 -17.08 13.89
CA LYS A 512 -7.51 -17.15 12.81
C LYS A 512 -7.85 -15.77 12.21
N ARG A 513 -7.68 -14.69 12.95
CA ARG A 513 -8.07 -13.34 12.54
C ARG A 513 -6.89 -12.37 12.80
N PRO A 514 -6.13 -12.03 11.77
CA PRO A 514 -4.98 -11.13 11.92
C PRO A 514 -5.41 -9.73 12.38
N ALA A 515 -4.58 -9.10 13.21
CA ALA A 515 -4.71 -7.72 13.64
C ALA A 515 -3.51 -6.92 13.14
N TYR A 516 -3.75 -5.76 12.57
CA TYR A 516 -2.71 -4.89 12.03
C TYR A 516 -2.50 -3.69 12.94
N SER A 517 -1.28 -3.52 13.44
CA SER A 517 -0.99 -2.45 14.42
C SER A 517 -1.35 -1.05 13.91
N CYS A 518 -1.12 -0.76 12.64
CA CYS A 518 -1.45 0.53 12.03
C CYS A 518 -2.96 0.79 11.99
N GLU A 519 -3.76 -0.23 11.70
CA GLU A 519 -5.22 -0.19 11.61
C GLU A 519 -5.87 -0.12 13.00
N GLU A 520 -5.46 -1.02 13.90
CA GLU A 520 -5.94 -1.10 15.28
C GLU A 520 -5.68 0.19 16.09
N ASN A 521 -4.61 0.91 15.76
CA ASN A 521 -4.24 2.15 16.43
C ASN A 521 -4.62 3.43 15.67
N CYS A 522 -5.43 3.32 14.61
CA CYS A 522 -6.01 4.48 13.93
C CYS A 522 -7.21 5.01 14.73
N PRO A 523 -7.16 6.24 15.29
CA PRO A 523 -8.22 6.75 16.15
C PRO A 523 -9.53 7.04 15.38
N THR A 524 -9.44 7.33 14.08
CA THR A 524 -10.61 7.65 13.25
C THR A 524 -11.05 6.48 12.38
N GLY A 525 -10.26 5.39 12.32
CA GLY A 525 -10.53 4.28 11.41
C GLY A 525 -10.32 4.61 9.94
N ALA A 526 -9.51 5.63 9.65
CA ALA A 526 -9.19 6.04 8.28
C ALA A 526 -8.36 5.00 7.51
N LEU A 527 -7.68 4.09 8.20
CA LEU A 527 -6.84 3.03 7.63
C LEU A 527 -7.61 1.72 7.56
N VAL A 528 -7.61 1.11 6.40
CA VAL A 528 -8.25 -0.19 6.15
C VAL A 528 -7.38 -0.99 5.16
N ARG A 529 -7.22 -2.29 5.40
CA ARG A 529 -6.65 -3.21 4.42
C ARG A 529 -7.76 -3.81 3.56
N VAL A 530 -7.50 -3.86 2.26
CA VAL A 530 -8.43 -4.35 1.26
C VAL A 530 -7.70 -5.24 0.27
N ASN A 531 -8.43 -6.18 -0.32
CA ASN A 531 -7.94 -6.92 -1.48
C ASN A 531 -8.12 -6.03 -2.72
N PRO A 532 -7.06 -5.70 -3.47
CA PRO A 532 -7.18 -4.85 -4.65
C PRO A 532 -8.15 -5.41 -5.69
N GLN A 533 -8.16 -6.71 -5.91
CA GLN A 533 -9.08 -7.32 -6.89
C GLN A 533 -10.53 -6.99 -6.59
N GLU A 534 -10.95 -7.15 -5.33
CA GLU A 534 -12.31 -6.86 -4.91
C GLU A 534 -12.61 -5.34 -4.92
N TYR A 535 -11.59 -4.51 -4.67
CA TYR A 535 -11.67 -3.06 -4.77
C TYR A 535 -11.87 -2.64 -6.24
N PHE A 536 -11.14 -3.27 -7.17
CA PHE A 536 -11.20 -2.97 -8.59
C PHE A 536 -12.35 -3.67 -9.33
N ASP A 537 -12.89 -4.78 -8.84
CA ASP A 537 -14.12 -5.39 -9.36
C ASP A 537 -15.30 -4.41 -9.31
N GLU A 538 -15.37 -3.57 -8.29
CA GLU A 538 -16.38 -2.52 -8.22
C GLU A 538 -16.11 -1.41 -9.24
N VAL A 539 -14.85 -1.05 -9.46
CA VAL A 539 -14.41 -0.12 -10.51
C VAL A 539 -14.63 -0.74 -11.90
N GLY A 540 -14.27 -2.01 -12.08
CA GLY A 540 -14.48 -2.75 -13.32
C GLY A 540 -15.96 -2.87 -13.71
N LYS A 541 -16.83 -3.20 -12.75
CA LYS A 541 -18.30 -3.19 -12.98
C LYS A 541 -18.83 -1.81 -13.34
N THR A 542 -18.23 -0.78 -12.75
CA THR A 542 -18.60 0.62 -13.05
C THR A 542 -18.12 1.06 -14.42
N LEU A 543 -16.99 0.53 -14.89
CA LEU A 543 -16.40 0.84 -16.20
C LEU A 543 -16.85 -0.10 -17.33
N GLY A 544 -17.74 -1.07 -17.05
CA GLY A 544 -18.11 -2.09 -18.01
C GLY A 544 -17.00 -3.10 -18.32
N LEU A 545 -15.89 -3.04 -17.61
CA LEU A 545 -14.81 -4.02 -17.72
C LEU A 545 -15.28 -5.34 -17.12
N VAL A 546 -15.44 -6.36 -17.96
CA VAL A 546 -15.91 -7.68 -17.56
C VAL A 546 -14.81 -8.42 -16.84
N PHE A 547 -14.62 -8.13 -15.55
CA PHE A 547 -14.00 -9.07 -14.65
C PHE A 547 -15.08 -10.10 -14.26
N ARG A 548 -15.26 -11.12 -15.08
CA ARG A 548 -16.11 -12.25 -14.71
C ARG A 548 -15.42 -13.04 -13.62
N ASP A 549 -16.18 -13.19 -12.54
CA ASP A 549 -16.04 -14.06 -11.40
C ASP A 549 -14.97 -13.73 -10.36
N GLN A 550 -15.45 -13.15 -9.36
CA GLN A 550 -15.51 -13.60 -7.97
C GLN A 550 -16.26 -12.54 -7.17
N THR A 551 -17.56 -12.72 -7.23
CA THR A 551 -18.51 -12.09 -6.35
C THR A 551 -18.13 -12.34 -4.91
N HIS A 552 -18.12 -11.30 -4.16
CA HIS A 552 -18.41 -11.09 -2.76
C HIS A 552 -17.32 -10.35 -1.98
N ALA A 553 -17.67 -9.16 -1.63
CA ALA A 553 -17.50 -8.66 -0.28
C ALA A 553 -16.70 -7.40 0.03
N ILE A 554 -16.01 -6.70 -0.89
CA ILE A 554 -15.13 -5.61 -0.44
C ILE A 554 -15.57 -4.19 -0.81
N GLY A 555 -16.25 -3.94 -1.89
CA GLY A 555 -16.99 -2.68 -2.08
C GLY A 555 -17.94 -2.40 -0.93
N ARG A 556 -18.41 -3.48 -0.28
CA ARG A 556 -19.17 -3.41 0.97
C ARG A 556 -18.34 -3.06 2.21
N ASN A 557 -17.02 -3.29 2.27
CA ASN A 557 -16.27 -3.08 3.51
C ASN A 557 -15.80 -1.65 3.74
N ILE A 558 -15.48 -0.88 2.71
CA ILE A 558 -15.23 0.55 2.86
C ILE A 558 -16.55 1.27 3.19
N HIS A 559 -17.65 0.94 2.52
CA HIS A 559 -18.98 1.42 2.87
C HIS A 559 -19.54 0.80 4.16
N LYS A 560 -19.18 -0.44 4.53
CA LYS A 560 -19.58 -1.04 5.81
C LYS A 560 -18.90 -0.38 6.99
N SER A 561 -17.65 0.05 6.86
CA SER A 561 -16.96 0.87 7.85
C SER A 561 -17.73 2.17 8.11
N ASP A 562 -18.20 2.86 7.08
CA ASP A 562 -18.98 4.10 7.22
C ASP A 562 -20.39 3.83 7.81
N ARG A 563 -21.09 2.78 7.39
CA ARG A 563 -22.40 2.41 7.95
C ARG A 563 -22.31 1.96 9.40
N THR A 564 -21.32 1.14 9.76
CA THR A 564 -21.10 0.70 11.14
C THR A 564 -20.65 1.87 12.01
N ALA A 565 -19.80 2.77 11.52
CA ALA A 565 -19.43 3.98 12.23
C ALA A 565 -20.65 4.87 12.47
N LYS A 566 -21.50 5.12 11.47
CA LYS A 566 -22.74 5.88 11.61
C LYS A 566 -23.70 5.25 12.60
N ALA A 567 -23.84 3.93 12.61
CA ALA A 567 -24.68 3.22 13.58
C ALA A 567 -24.18 3.40 15.02
N TRP A 568 -22.89 3.32 15.25
CA TRP A 568 -22.30 3.56 16.57
C TRP A 568 -22.44 5.03 17.02
N HIS A 569 -22.30 5.98 16.10
CA HIS A 569 -22.55 7.40 16.40
C HIS A 569 -24.00 7.65 16.75
N LEU A 570 -24.94 7.07 16.00
CA LEU A 570 -26.37 7.18 16.31
C LEU A 570 -26.68 6.56 17.67
N LEU A 571 -26.21 5.35 17.96
CA LEU A 571 -26.40 4.69 19.24
C LEU A 571 -25.82 5.50 20.39
N GLY A 572 -24.57 5.98 20.27
CA GLY A 572 -23.93 6.81 21.29
C GLY A 572 -24.73 8.11 21.55
N GLY A 573 -25.16 8.79 20.50
CA GLY A 573 -26.01 9.98 20.60
C GLY A 573 -27.33 9.69 21.30
N LEU A 574 -28.02 8.62 20.92
CA LEU A 574 -29.28 8.22 21.55
C LEU A 574 -29.13 7.91 23.06
N VAL A 575 -28.04 7.19 23.42
CA VAL A 575 -27.73 6.88 24.83
C VAL A 575 -27.52 8.17 25.64
N VAL A 576 -26.71 9.10 25.12
CA VAL A 576 -26.46 10.38 25.79
C VAL A 576 -27.76 11.17 25.98
N ILE A 577 -28.56 11.26 24.93
CA ILE A 577 -29.87 11.97 24.98
C ILE A 577 -30.81 11.32 26.00
N ALA A 578 -30.96 9.99 25.96
CA ALA A 578 -31.85 9.25 26.83
C ALA A 578 -31.48 9.40 28.31
N ILE A 579 -30.17 9.19 28.64
CA ILE A 579 -29.69 9.32 30.01
C ILE A 579 -29.82 10.79 30.50
N SER A 580 -29.44 11.75 29.67
CA SER A 580 -29.54 13.18 30.02
C SER A 580 -30.98 13.61 30.23
N ALA A 581 -31.89 13.22 29.35
CA ALA A 581 -33.33 13.51 29.49
C ALA A 581 -33.91 12.86 30.74
N TRP A 582 -33.54 11.60 31.04
CA TRP A 582 -33.96 10.91 32.25
C TRP A 582 -33.46 11.60 33.52
N ILE A 583 -32.19 12.03 33.55
CA ILE A 583 -31.63 12.77 34.70
C ILE A 583 -32.34 14.12 34.88
N ILE A 584 -32.58 14.87 33.83
CA ILE A 584 -33.28 16.15 33.88
C ILE A 584 -34.74 15.97 34.38
N TRP A 585 -35.43 14.95 33.85
CA TRP A 585 -36.76 14.62 34.29
C TRP A 585 -36.79 14.20 35.77
N ALA A 586 -35.87 13.32 36.19
CA ALA A 586 -35.77 12.85 37.57
C ALA A 586 -35.40 13.99 38.54
N ALA A 587 -34.47 14.88 38.17
CA ALA A 587 -34.10 16.05 38.96
C ALA A 587 -35.30 17.03 39.16
N ARG A 588 -36.12 17.22 38.11
CA ARG A 588 -37.37 18.03 38.21
C ARG A 588 -38.45 17.36 39.03
N ARG A 589 -38.57 16.02 38.98
CA ARG A 589 -39.64 15.27 39.64
C ARG A 589 -39.39 15.04 41.12
N TYR A 590 -38.13 14.79 41.52
CA TYR A 590 -37.75 14.38 42.86
C TYR A 590 -37.01 15.47 43.66
N GLY A 591 -36.58 16.55 43.04
CA GLY A 591 -35.68 17.53 43.64
C GLY A 591 -34.25 17.02 43.83
N PHE A 592 -33.30 17.92 44.07
CA PHE A 592 -31.90 17.56 44.17
C PHE A 592 -31.48 16.97 45.52
N ASN A 593 -32.10 17.39 46.61
CA ASN A 593 -31.70 17.08 47.97
C ASN A 593 -32.60 16.04 48.65
N GLU A 594 -33.73 15.70 48.06
CA GLU A 594 -34.63 14.71 48.61
C GLU A 594 -34.14 13.29 48.36
N SER A 595 -34.31 12.40 49.35
CA SER A 595 -33.94 11.00 49.20
C SER A 595 -34.85 10.26 48.22
N LEU A 596 -34.31 9.53 47.30
CA LEU A 596 -35.04 8.73 46.34
C LEU A 596 -35.71 7.53 47.06
N ARG A 597 -37.02 7.57 47.24
CA ARG A 597 -37.86 6.50 47.80
C ARG A 597 -37.33 5.88 49.09
N GLY A 598 -36.90 6.71 50.08
CA GLY A 598 -36.45 6.22 51.37
C GLY A 598 -35.04 5.58 51.39
N THR A 599 -34.29 5.71 50.31
CA THR A 599 -32.88 5.34 50.25
C THR A 599 -31.99 6.52 50.68
N TRP A 600 -30.72 6.28 51.06
CA TRP A 600 -29.72 7.33 51.34
C TRP A 600 -29.31 8.07 50.04
N LEU A 601 -29.70 7.56 48.84
CA LEU A 601 -29.32 8.10 47.56
C LEU A 601 -30.18 9.33 47.21
N THR A 602 -29.55 10.48 47.12
CA THR A 602 -30.18 11.72 46.63
C THR A 602 -29.84 11.92 45.14
N MET A 603 -30.61 12.78 44.44
CA MET A 603 -30.26 13.11 43.04
C MET A 603 -28.89 13.76 42.91
N ARG A 604 -28.39 14.43 43.92
CA ARG A 604 -27.03 14.97 43.96
C ARG A 604 -26.01 13.87 43.96
N TRP A 605 -26.14 12.85 44.80
CA TRP A 605 -25.27 11.69 44.82
C TRP A 605 -25.31 10.90 43.50
N LEU A 606 -26.51 10.71 42.97
CA LEU A 606 -26.72 10.01 41.70
C LEU A 606 -26.02 10.72 40.54
N THR A 607 -26.22 12.05 40.40
CA THR A 607 -25.58 12.81 39.31
C THR A 607 -24.06 12.87 39.47
N GLY A 608 -23.54 13.00 40.71
CA GLY A 608 -22.10 12.91 40.99
C GLY A 608 -21.50 11.56 40.60
N LEU A 609 -22.20 10.47 41.00
CA LEU A 609 -21.74 9.10 40.67
C LEU A 609 -21.77 8.80 39.16
N VAL A 610 -22.85 9.14 38.47
CA VAL A 610 -22.99 8.96 37.02
C VAL A 610 -21.93 9.78 36.27
N GLY A 611 -21.72 11.03 36.71
CA GLY A 611 -20.65 11.84 36.12
C GLY A 611 -19.24 11.26 36.35
N LEU A 612 -18.98 10.76 37.56
CA LEU A 612 -17.70 10.10 37.87
C LEU A 612 -17.47 8.85 37.04
N VAL A 613 -18.48 7.98 36.89
CA VAL A 613 -18.43 6.80 36.03
C VAL A 613 -18.19 7.22 34.57
N GLY A 614 -18.89 8.24 34.07
CA GLY A 614 -18.68 8.79 32.74
C GLY A 614 -17.24 9.26 32.52
N LEU A 615 -16.67 10.00 33.49
CA LEU A 615 -15.26 10.41 33.44
C LEU A 615 -14.29 9.23 33.50
N ALA A 616 -14.54 8.23 34.33
CA ALA A 616 -13.71 7.02 34.42
C ALA A 616 -13.70 6.27 33.09
N VAL A 617 -14.84 6.12 32.44
CA VAL A 617 -14.92 5.51 31.10
C VAL A 617 -14.19 6.38 30.06
N ALA A 618 -14.36 7.69 30.08
CA ALA A 618 -13.65 8.60 29.19
C ALA A 618 -12.11 8.50 29.38
N MET A 619 -11.64 8.30 30.61
CA MET A 619 -10.19 8.14 30.91
C MET A 619 -9.60 6.81 30.44
N THR A 620 -10.41 5.86 30.01
CA THR A 620 -9.89 4.59 29.44
C THR A 620 -9.17 4.79 28.10
N TYR A 621 -9.54 5.81 27.32
CA TYR A 621 -8.90 6.12 26.04
C TYR A 621 -7.40 6.50 26.19
N PRO A 622 -7.00 7.43 27.05
CA PRO A 622 -5.59 7.72 27.29
C PRO A 622 -4.78 6.50 27.77
N VAL A 623 -5.38 5.62 28.58
CA VAL A 623 -4.77 4.38 29.04
C VAL A 623 -4.57 3.38 27.90
N ARG A 624 -5.55 3.24 26.99
CA ARG A 624 -5.47 2.36 25.82
C ARG A 624 -4.45 2.84 24.77
N LYS A 625 -4.32 4.15 24.60
CA LYS A 625 -3.51 4.74 23.52
C LYS A 625 -2.04 4.27 23.48
N PRO A 626 -1.30 4.09 24.59
CA PRO A 626 0.07 3.58 24.57
C PRO A 626 0.18 2.06 24.41
N ILE A 627 -0.92 1.32 24.32
CA ILE A 627 -0.91 -0.14 24.21
C ILE A 627 -0.85 -0.51 22.72
N TYR A 628 0.36 -0.77 22.21
CA TYR A 628 0.60 -1.07 20.79
C TYR A 628 0.83 -2.55 20.50
N ARG A 629 1.35 -3.32 21.47
CA ARG A 629 1.82 -4.69 21.27
C ARG A 629 0.81 -5.77 21.63
N SER A 630 -0.30 -5.42 22.24
CA SER A 630 -1.35 -6.39 22.62
C SER A 630 -2.69 -6.06 21.98
N ARG A 631 -3.53 -7.08 21.84
CA ARG A 631 -4.89 -6.97 21.32
C ARG A 631 -5.81 -6.35 22.37
N ALA A 632 -5.97 -5.04 22.33
CA ALA A 632 -6.84 -4.32 23.23
C ALA A 632 -8.04 -3.65 22.52
N GLY A 633 -8.39 -4.15 21.33
CA GLY A 633 -9.43 -3.61 20.47
C GLY A 633 -9.05 -2.33 19.74
N ALA A 634 -9.73 -2.02 18.65
CA ALA A 634 -9.40 -0.87 17.81
C ALA A 634 -9.60 0.48 18.53
N LEU A 635 -8.59 1.34 18.45
CA LEU A 635 -8.52 2.62 19.15
C LEU A 635 -9.70 3.56 18.83
N ARG A 636 -10.28 3.42 17.64
CA ARG A 636 -11.48 4.18 17.23
C ARG A 636 -12.69 4.00 18.16
N TYR A 637 -12.91 2.80 18.69
CA TYR A 637 -14.01 2.55 19.61
C TYR A 637 -13.77 3.17 20.99
N TRP A 638 -12.51 3.17 21.43
CA TRP A 638 -12.13 3.84 22.67
C TRP A 638 -12.23 5.37 22.56
N LEU A 639 -11.87 5.93 21.40
CA LEU A 639 -12.10 7.35 21.13
C LEU A 639 -13.59 7.68 21.11
N LEU A 640 -14.40 6.81 20.51
CA LEU A 640 -15.86 6.98 20.48
C LEU A 640 -16.45 6.99 21.90
N ALA A 641 -16.03 6.03 22.74
CA ALA A 641 -16.41 5.99 24.15
C ALA A 641 -15.95 7.25 24.89
N HIS A 642 -14.69 7.70 24.68
CA HIS A 642 -14.17 8.93 25.27
C HIS A 642 -15.05 10.15 24.94
N VAL A 643 -15.46 10.30 23.68
CA VAL A 643 -16.28 11.44 23.25
C VAL A 643 -17.68 11.37 23.86
N TYR A 644 -18.39 10.24 23.71
CA TYR A 644 -19.78 10.16 24.16
C TYR A 644 -19.91 10.15 25.68
N PHE A 645 -19.06 9.40 26.39
CA PHE A 645 -19.07 9.43 27.86
C PHE A 645 -18.52 10.75 28.42
N GLY A 646 -17.59 11.41 27.71
CA GLY A 646 -17.16 12.76 28.04
C GLY A 646 -18.26 13.79 27.92
N VAL A 647 -19.05 13.75 26.85
CA VAL A 647 -20.25 14.63 26.67
C VAL A 647 -21.31 14.33 27.72
N LEU A 648 -21.58 13.05 27.99
CA LEU A 648 -22.51 12.64 29.02
C LEU A 648 -22.08 13.14 30.40
N ALA A 649 -20.83 12.91 30.80
CA ALA A 649 -20.26 13.41 32.04
C ALA A 649 -20.34 14.94 32.10
N GLY A 650 -20.06 15.62 30.96
CA GLY A 650 -20.21 17.08 30.85
C GLY A 650 -21.59 17.55 31.22
N ILE A 651 -22.61 17.01 30.60
CA ILE A 651 -24.02 17.39 30.86
C ILE A 651 -24.40 17.09 32.31
N VAL A 652 -24.10 15.88 32.80
CA VAL A 652 -24.51 15.42 34.11
C VAL A 652 -23.82 16.20 35.24
N LEU A 653 -22.50 16.48 35.10
CA LEU A 653 -21.74 17.23 36.09
C LEU A 653 -22.06 18.72 36.08
N LEU A 654 -22.44 19.31 34.95
CA LEU A 654 -23.02 20.66 34.90
C LEU A 654 -24.32 20.73 35.69
N ILE A 655 -25.20 19.73 35.55
CA ILE A 655 -26.43 19.62 36.32
C ILE A 655 -26.12 19.46 37.83
N HIS A 656 -25.13 18.63 38.17
CA HIS A 656 -24.65 18.39 39.54
C HIS A 656 -24.15 19.69 40.20
N GLY A 657 -23.37 20.50 39.48
CA GLY A 657 -22.79 21.76 39.97
C GLY A 657 -23.73 22.94 40.00
N ALA A 658 -24.77 22.97 39.14
CA ALA A 658 -25.67 24.13 38.98
C ALA A 658 -26.55 24.43 40.19
N SER A 659 -26.65 23.54 41.18
CA SER A 659 -27.63 23.63 42.27
C SER A 659 -27.16 24.42 43.50
N HIS A 660 -25.84 24.75 43.66
CA HIS A 660 -25.35 25.48 44.87
C HIS A 660 -24.00 26.16 44.61
N GLY A 661 -23.82 27.36 45.20
CA GLY A 661 -22.55 28.05 45.28
C GLY A 661 -21.58 27.28 46.20
N GLY A 662 -20.54 26.70 45.64
CA GLY A 662 -19.49 26.01 46.39
C GLY A 662 -18.36 26.96 46.78
N GLY A 663 -17.53 26.52 47.71
CA GLY A 663 -16.30 27.23 48.06
C GLY A 663 -15.26 27.26 46.93
N VAL A 664 -14.09 27.84 47.20
CA VAL A 664 -13.00 28.03 46.22
C VAL A 664 -12.65 26.76 45.50
N LEU A 665 -12.59 25.60 46.19
CA LEU A 665 -12.29 24.30 45.56
C LEU A 665 -13.30 23.92 44.50
N THR A 666 -14.58 24.00 44.83
CA THR A 666 -15.67 23.64 43.90
C THR A 666 -15.71 24.58 42.70
N ALA A 667 -15.53 25.91 42.93
CA ALA A 667 -15.45 26.89 41.85
C ALA A 667 -14.25 26.64 40.90
N SER A 668 -13.05 26.34 41.44
CA SER A 668 -11.87 26.01 40.67
C SER A 668 -12.04 24.70 39.88
N LEU A 669 -12.69 23.69 40.48
CA LEU A 669 -13.01 22.42 39.82
C LEU A 669 -13.99 22.67 38.65
N MET A 670 -15.06 23.42 38.84
CA MET A 670 -16.03 23.76 37.79
C MET A 670 -15.38 24.53 36.66
N PHE A 671 -14.55 25.54 36.95
CA PHE A 671 -13.82 26.28 35.93
C PHE A 671 -12.90 25.39 35.10
N SER A 672 -12.13 24.49 35.78
CA SER A 672 -11.27 23.53 35.07
C SER A 672 -12.06 22.53 34.24
N PHE A 673 -13.25 22.12 34.73
CA PHE A 673 -14.15 21.22 34.04
C PHE A 673 -14.73 21.85 32.78
N ASP A 674 -15.21 23.11 32.87
CA ASP A 674 -15.71 23.88 31.74
C ASP A 674 -14.62 24.06 30.67
N ALA A 675 -13.37 24.31 31.06
CA ALA A 675 -12.24 24.40 30.17
C ALA A 675 -11.96 23.06 29.45
N VAL A 676 -12.09 21.93 30.16
CA VAL A 676 -11.97 20.59 29.55
C VAL A 676 -13.07 20.35 28.53
N ILE A 677 -14.32 20.69 28.83
CA ILE A 677 -15.43 20.55 27.89
C ILE A 677 -15.20 21.42 26.64
N LEU A 678 -14.87 22.70 26.82
CA LEU A 678 -14.65 23.63 25.70
C LEU A 678 -13.50 23.19 24.80
N THR A 679 -12.38 22.80 25.39
CA THR A 679 -11.23 22.29 24.62
C THR A 679 -11.54 20.94 23.95
N GLY A 680 -12.31 20.06 24.58
CA GLY A 680 -12.77 18.80 24.01
C GLY A 680 -13.72 18.99 22.82
N LEU A 681 -14.70 19.88 22.95
CA LEU A 681 -15.62 20.24 21.85
C LEU A 681 -14.89 20.89 20.68
N PHE A 682 -13.92 21.78 20.97
CA PHE A 682 -13.06 22.35 19.94
C PHE A 682 -12.26 21.24 19.21
N GLY A 683 -11.68 20.29 19.95
CA GLY A 683 -10.95 19.16 19.36
C GLY A 683 -11.84 18.26 18.51
N LEU A 684 -13.07 18.00 18.94
CA LEU A 684 -14.05 17.23 18.16
C LEU A 684 -14.39 17.95 16.85
N ALA A 685 -14.69 19.25 16.91
CA ALA A 685 -14.95 20.07 15.73
C ALA A 685 -13.75 20.09 14.78
N ALA A 686 -12.53 20.25 15.31
CA ALA A 686 -11.30 20.21 14.53
C ALA A 686 -11.12 18.86 13.84
N TYR A 687 -11.38 17.74 14.50
CA TYR A 687 -11.25 16.39 13.92
C TYR A 687 -12.27 16.08 12.83
N ILE A 688 -13.45 16.71 12.88
CA ILE A 688 -14.49 16.54 11.84
C ILE A 688 -14.23 17.44 10.63
N ILE A 689 -13.81 18.68 10.87
CA ILE A 689 -13.78 19.74 9.85
C ILE A 689 -12.41 19.80 9.16
N ALA A 690 -11.31 19.80 9.93
CA ALA A 690 -9.99 20.08 9.39
C ALA A 690 -9.46 19.02 8.40
N PRO A 691 -9.70 17.71 8.55
CA PRO A 691 -9.26 16.71 7.55
C PRO A 691 -9.85 17.00 6.18
N ARG A 692 -11.13 17.32 6.09
CA ARG A 692 -11.82 17.64 4.83
C ARG A 692 -11.31 18.92 4.17
N ILE A 693 -10.96 19.93 4.99
CA ILE A 693 -10.35 21.16 4.46
C ILE A 693 -8.95 20.86 3.97
N LEU A 694 -8.15 20.13 4.74
CA LEU A 694 -6.81 19.71 4.33
C LEU A 694 -6.84 19.00 2.98
N THR A 695 -7.66 17.95 2.86
CA THR A 695 -7.77 17.13 1.65
C THR A 695 -8.17 17.95 0.43
N SER A 696 -9.15 18.87 0.58
CA SER A 696 -9.60 19.71 -0.53
C SER A 696 -8.55 20.76 -0.97
N ILE A 697 -7.60 21.09 -0.08
CA ILE A 697 -6.55 22.04 -0.37
C ILE A 697 -5.26 21.34 -0.83
N GLU A 698 -4.89 20.19 -0.26
CA GLU A 698 -3.58 19.55 -0.47
C GLU A 698 -3.33 19.20 -1.95
N GLY A 699 -4.29 18.66 -2.66
CA GLY A 699 -4.07 17.98 -3.92
C GLY A 699 -3.38 16.63 -3.66
N ASP A 700 -2.05 16.64 -3.51
CA ASP A 700 -1.30 15.46 -3.04
C ASP A 700 -1.03 15.56 -1.54
N PRO A 701 -1.34 14.50 -0.75
CA PRO A 701 -1.17 14.51 0.70
C PRO A 701 0.31 14.47 1.08
N LEU A 702 0.82 15.58 1.61
CA LEU A 702 2.18 15.73 2.07
C LEU A 702 2.28 15.57 3.59
N LEU A 703 3.40 15.05 4.06
CA LEU A 703 3.73 15.07 5.49
C LEU A 703 4.06 16.50 5.92
N ILE A 704 3.91 16.80 7.22
CA ILE A 704 4.23 18.14 7.71
C ILE A 704 5.70 18.49 7.51
N GLU A 705 6.58 17.49 7.60
CA GLU A 705 8.01 17.62 7.36
C GLU A 705 8.30 17.99 5.89
N ASP A 706 7.57 17.38 4.95
CA ASP A 706 7.68 17.71 3.53
C ASP A 706 7.15 19.12 3.22
N LEU A 707 6.05 19.50 3.88
CA LEU A 707 5.50 20.86 3.77
C LEU A 707 6.46 21.90 4.32
N GLU A 708 7.13 21.61 5.46
CA GLU A 708 8.12 22.52 6.04
C GLU A 708 9.36 22.64 5.14
N GLY A 709 9.87 21.54 4.59
CA GLY A 709 10.94 21.56 3.61
C GLY A 709 10.56 22.35 2.35
N ARG A 710 9.38 22.09 1.79
CA ARG A 710 8.88 22.81 0.61
C ARG A 710 8.67 24.32 0.86
N ARG A 711 8.24 24.67 2.07
CA ARG A 711 8.13 26.07 2.48
C ARG A 711 9.50 26.76 2.46
N ASP A 712 10.52 26.11 2.98
CA ASP A 712 11.86 26.69 3.07
C ASP A 712 12.53 26.79 1.69
N GLU A 713 12.31 25.81 0.80
CA GLU A 713 12.70 25.92 -0.61
C GLU A 713 12.03 27.12 -1.31
N LEU A 714 10.71 27.23 -1.19
CA LEU A 714 9.97 28.35 -1.80
C LEU A 714 10.40 29.71 -1.26
N ARG A 715 10.78 29.80 0.01
CA ARG A 715 11.34 31.03 0.60
C ARG A 715 12.72 31.36 0.03
N HIS A 716 13.55 30.33 -0.17
CA HIS A 716 14.86 30.51 -0.80
C HIS A 716 14.71 30.96 -2.25
N GLU A 717 13.85 30.29 -3.04
CA GLU A 717 13.55 30.69 -4.41
C GLU A 717 13.03 32.15 -4.52
N LEU A 718 12.14 32.55 -3.60
CA LEU A 718 11.62 33.91 -3.56
C LEU A 718 12.70 34.94 -3.17
N LYS A 719 13.66 34.59 -2.33
CA LYS A 719 14.78 35.41 -1.97
C LYS A 719 15.71 35.62 -3.18
N GLU A 720 16.07 34.55 -3.87
CA GLU A 720 16.85 34.61 -5.10
C GLU A 720 16.17 35.45 -6.19
N LEU A 721 14.85 35.29 -6.37
CA LEU A 721 14.07 36.11 -7.27
C LEU A 721 14.14 37.60 -6.87
N GLY A 722 14.07 37.90 -5.58
CA GLY A 722 14.20 39.26 -5.06
C GLY A 722 15.57 39.87 -5.31
N GLU A 723 16.64 39.08 -5.26
CA GLU A 723 18.02 39.56 -5.56
C GLU A 723 18.22 39.83 -7.04
N LYS A 724 17.50 39.13 -7.93
CA LYS A 724 17.55 39.32 -9.39
C LYS A 724 16.63 40.43 -9.90
N THR A 725 15.90 41.13 -9.01
CA THR A 725 14.88 42.10 -9.40
C THR A 725 15.26 43.50 -8.99
N ASP A 726 15.12 44.48 -9.91
CA ASP A 726 15.42 45.89 -9.72
C ASP A 726 14.21 46.81 -10.01
N GLY A 727 14.20 47.99 -9.44
CA GLY A 727 13.29 49.10 -9.77
C GLY A 727 11.79 48.76 -9.60
N THR A 728 11.03 48.98 -10.68
CA THR A 728 9.56 48.80 -10.70
C THR A 728 9.11 47.37 -10.39
N LEU A 729 9.88 46.36 -10.83
CA LEU A 729 9.57 44.96 -10.57
C LEU A 729 9.72 44.59 -9.08
N ARG A 730 10.77 45.12 -8.44
CA ARG A 730 10.98 44.94 -6.99
C ARG A 730 9.86 45.57 -6.17
N ASP A 731 9.44 46.77 -6.55
CA ASP A 731 8.33 47.51 -5.92
C ASP A 731 7.00 46.74 -6.08
N LEU A 732 6.75 46.14 -7.24
CA LEU A 732 5.58 45.30 -7.49
C LEU A 732 5.59 44.07 -6.57
N ILE A 733 6.73 43.38 -6.48
CA ILE A 733 6.87 42.17 -5.67
C ILE A 733 6.74 42.50 -4.17
N ASP A 734 7.51 43.44 -3.66
CA ASP A 734 7.57 43.70 -2.22
C ASP A 734 6.37 44.47 -1.68
N LYS A 735 5.84 45.45 -2.44
CA LYS A 735 4.75 46.32 -1.93
C LYS A 735 3.36 45.79 -2.29
N LYS A 736 3.14 45.37 -3.55
CA LYS A 736 1.80 44.94 -3.97
C LYS A 736 1.54 43.42 -3.75
N MET A 737 2.43 42.56 -4.34
CA MET A 737 2.21 41.10 -4.25
C MET A 737 2.33 40.59 -2.81
N ARG A 738 3.39 41.00 -2.10
CA ARG A 738 3.60 40.61 -0.71
C ARG A 738 2.43 41.04 0.18
N ARG A 739 1.94 42.27 0.06
CA ARG A 739 0.77 42.75 0.82
C ARG A 739 -0.48 41.96 0.52
N HIS A 740 -0.72 41.59 -0.75
CA HIS A 740 -1.88 40.78 -1.15
C HIS A 740 -1.84 39.36 -0.56
N PHE A 741 -0.74 38.64 -0.78
CA PHE A 741 -0.64 37.24 -0.37
C PHE A 741 -0.46 37.07 1.13
N PHE A 742 0.25 37.96 1.82
CA PHE A 742 0.52 37.83 3.25
C PHE A 742 -0.55 38.48 4.14
N TRP A 743 -1.61 39.04 3.56
CA TRP A 743 -2.76 39.49 4.33
C TRP A 743 -3.53 38.30 4.94
N PRO A 744 -3.91 38.34 6.25
CA PRO A 744 -4.60 37.22 6.91
C PRO A 744 -5.90 36.78 6.22
N GLY A 745 -6.65 37.72 5.62
CA GLY A 745 -7.86 37.42 4.87
C GLY A 745 -7.65 36.57 3.63
N TYR A 746 -6.42 36.52 3.06
CA TYR A 746 -6.10 35.63 1.97
C TYR A 746 -6.12 34.17 2.42
N LEU A 747 -5.58 33.86 3.62
CA LEU A 747 -5.63 32.51 4.21
C LEU A 747 -7.07 32.09 4.53
N LEU A 748 -7.84 32.97 5.17
CA LEU A 748 -9.25 32.69 5.49
C LEU A 748 -10.06 32.39 4.22
N ARG A 749 -9.80 33.12 3.14
CA ARG A 749 -10.44 32.89 1.84
C ARG A 749 -10.07 31.55 1.23
N GLN A 750 -8.81 31.09 1.38
CA GLN A 750 -8.39 29.76 0.93
C GLN A 750 -9.15 28.65 1.67
N TYR A 751 -9.30 28.76 3.00
CA TYR A 751 -10.07 27.79 3.80
C TYR A 751 -11.55 27.77 3.46
N ALA A 752 -12.12 28.94 3.14
CA ALA A 752 -13.54 29.05 2.80
C ALA A 752 -13.84 28.53 1.39
N ARG A 753 -12.99 28.84 0.41
CA ARG A 753 -13.24 28.51 -1.00
C ARG A 753 -12.82 27.11 -1.39
N ARG A 754 -11.85 26.51 -0.69
CA ARG A 754 -11.34 25.12 -0.92
C ARG A 754 -10.99 24.84 -2.38
N GLU A 755 -10.34 25.79 -3.04
CA GLU A 755 -10.02 25.70 -4.47
C GLU A 755 -8.79 24.81 -4.70
N PRO A 756 -8.73 24.01 -5.79
CA PRO A 756 -7.52 23.29 -6.16
C PRO A 756 -6.39 24.26 -6.50
N LEU A 757 -5.12 23.78 -6.41
CA LEU A 757 -3.94 24.63 -6.62
C LEU A 757 -3.97 25.33 -7.98
N THR A 758 -4.35 24.61 -9.03
CA THR A 758 -4.44 25.12 -10.41
C THR A 758 -5.39 26.33 -10.52
N ALA A 759 -6.58 26.23 -9.91
CA ALA A 759 -7.55 27.32 -9.89
C ALA A 759 -7.07 28.53 -9.05
N ALA A 760 -6.40 28.28 -7.93
CA ALA A 760 -5.82 29.34 -7.10
C ALA A 760 -4.71 30.09 -7.83
N LEU A 761 -3.82 29.38 -8.55
CA LEU A 761 -2.78 29.96 -9.38
C LEU A 761 -3.35 30.77 -10.55
N ALA A 762 -4.35 30.23 -11.26
CA ALA A 762 -5.02 30.95 -12.35
C ALA A 762 -5.63 32.29 -11.87
N LYS A 763 -6.30 32.27 -10.71
CA LYS A 763 -6.87 33.49 -10.10
C LYS A 763 -5.79 34.47 -9.66
N ALA A 764 -4.67 33.98 -9.11
CA ALA A 764 -3.56 34.84 -8.73
C ALA A 764 -2.92 35.51 -9.95
N ARG A 765 -2.72 34.77 -11.04
CA ARG A 765 -2.23 35.31 -12.32
C ARG A 765 -3.19 36.36 -12.89
N LEU A 766 -4.50 36.07 -12.85
CA LEU A 766 -5.53 36.99 -13.34
C LEU A 766 -5.56 38.29 -12.53
N HIS A 767 -5.38 38.19 -11.20
CA HIS A 767 -5.39 39.37 -10.31
C HIS A 767 -4.28 40.37 -10.62
N PHE A 768 -3.08 39.88 -10.96
CA PHE A 768 -1.91 40.69 -11.27
C PHE A 768 -1.67 40.90 -12.78
N ARG A 769 -2.66 40.51 -13.62
CA ARG A 769 -2.49 40.52 -15.09
C ARG A 769 -2.14 41.90 -15.63
N ASN A 770 -2.80 42.96 -15.18
CA ASN A 770 -2.60 44.33 -15.69
C ASN A 770 -1.23 44.86 -15.26
N GLU A 771 -0.88 44.73 -13.99
CA GLU A 771 0.43 45.17 -13.47
C GLU A 771 1.61 44.46 -14.11
N ILE A 772 1.43 43.19 -14.49
CA ILE A 772 2.45 42.40 -15.20
C ILE A 772 2.52 42.84 -16.67
N ALA A 773 1.37 43.17 -17.28
CA ALA A 773 1.33 43.64 -18.67
C ALA A 773 2.01 45.02 -18.85
N ASP A 774 1.97 45.89 -17.82
CA ASP A 774 2.59 47.19 -17.80
C ASP A 774 4.14 47.15 -17.76
N LEU A 775 4.73 45.98 -17.50
CA LEU A 775 6.19 45.82 -17.56
C LEU A 775 6.65 45.71 -19.01
N GLU A 776 7.60 46.58 -19.41
CA GLU A 776 8.06 46.67 -20.80
C GLU A 776 8.86 45.45 -21.28
N GLU A 777 9.69 44.86 -20.39
CA GLU A 777 10.59 43.76 -20.73
C GLU A 777 9.94 42.40 -20.57
N LYS A 778 10.08 41.52 -21.58
CA LYS A 778 9.55 40.14 -21.55
C LYS A 778 10.13 39.32 -20.40
N GLU A 779 11.40 39.54 -20.06
CA GLU A 779 12.10 38.85 -18.97
C GLU A 779 11.54 39.28 -17.61
N LYS A 780 11.29 40.57 -17.38
CA LYS A 780 10.64 41.05 -16.15
C LYS A 780 9.22 40.52 -15.98
N ARG A 781 8.45 40.38 -17.07
CA ARG A 781 7.13 39.74 -17.04
C ARG A 781 7.22 38.30 -16.61
N ALA A 782 8.18 37.52 -17.12
CA ALA A 782 8.38 36.12 -16.73
C ALA A 782 8.77 35.98 -15.26
N LEU A 783 9.67 36.87 -14.75
CA LEU A 783 10.05 36.90 -13.34
C LEU A 783 8.86 37.28 -12.43
N ALA A 784 8.03 38.25 -12.84
CA ALA A 784 6.82 38.62 -12.12
C ALA A 784 5.81 37.48 -12.03
N LEU A 785 5.58 36.75 -13.12
CA LEU A 785 4.72 35.58 -13.13
C LEU A 785 5.23 34.47 -12.19
N ARG A 786 6.52 34.18 -12.23
CA ARG A 786 7.15 33.24 -11.30
C ARG A 786 6.97 33.67 -9.84
N ALA A 787 7.16 34.96 -9.54
CA ALA A 787 6.97 35.51 -8.19
C ALA A 787 5.52 35.30 -7.69
N VAL A 788 4.52 35.60 -8.53
CA VAL A 788 3.09 35.37 -8.21
C VAL A 788 2.83 33.90 -7.90
N GLU A 789 3.32 32.99 -8.75
CA GLU A 789 3.14 31.55 -8.56
C GLU A 789 3.80 31.06 -7.27
N ARG A 790 5.05 31.46 -7.03
CA ARG A 790 5.79 31.04 -5.83
C ARG A 790 5.17 31.60 -4.55
N MET A 791 4.72 32.85 -4.55
CA MET A 791 4.02 33.44 -3.40
C MET A 791 2.67 32.78 -3.14
N ALA A 792 1.87 32.52 -4.18
CA ALA A 792 0.59 31.84 -4.04
C ALA A 792 0.79 30.41 -3.48
N THR A 793 1.78 29.67 -4.02
CA THR A 793 2.14 28.33 -3.55
C THR A 793 2.67 28.37 -2.10
N LEU A 794 3.54 29.29 -1.75
CA LEU A 794 4.05 29.45 -0.38
C LEU A 794 2.91 29.67 0.62
N ARG A 795 1.97 30.56 0.30
CA ARG A 795 0.84 30.83 1.20
C ARG A 795 -0.12 29.64 1.32
N ARG A 796 -0.20 28.83 0.28
CA ARG A 796 -0.93 27.57 0.35
C ARG A 796 -0.24 26.57 1.27
N VAL A 797 1.08 26.40 1.14
CA VAL A 797 1.88 25.56 2.05
C VAL A 797 1.77 26.08 3.50
N ASP A 798 1.84 27.38 3.74
CA ASP A 798 1.60 27.95 5.07
C ASP A 798 0.19 27.60 5.61
N ALA A 799 -0.83 27.71 4.77
CA ALA A 799 -2.20 27.35 5.15
C ALA A 799 -2.32 25.88 5.60
N LEU A 800 -1.68 24.96 4.87
CA LEU A 800 -1.62 23.55 5.22
C LEU A 800 -0.87 23.33 6.53
N ILE A 801 0.29 23.94 6.72
CA ILE A 801 1.08 23.83 7.96
C ILE A 801 0.26 24.33 9.16
N TYR A 802 -0.43 25.47 9.03
CA TYR A 802 -1.25 25.99 10.12
C TYR A 802 -2.41 25.06 10.48
N LEU A 803 -3.09 24.46 9.50
CA LEU A 803 -4.12 23.47 9.76
C LEU A 803 -3.58 22.20 10.43
N HIS A 804 -2.42 21.71 9.97
CA HIS A 804 -1.74 20.59 10.62
C HIS A 804 -1.37 20.90 12.09
N ARG A 805 -0.86 22.11 12.34
CA ARG A 805 -0.54 22.56 13.69
C ARG A 805 -1.79 22.73 14.55
N LEU A 806 -2.89 23.24 13.98
CA LEU A 806 -4.18 23.39 14.68
C LEU A 806 -4.71 22.04 15.18
N LEU A 807 -4.59 20.97 14.35
CA LEU A 807 -4.96 19.61 14.73
C LEU A 807 -4.16 19.03 15.90
N LYS A 808 -3.00 19.60 16.23
CA LYS A 808 -2.13 19.12 17.31
C LYS A 808 -2.14 20.03 18.54
N ILE A 809 -2.23 21.34 18.34
CA ILE A 809 -2.00 22.32 19.43
C ILE A 809 -3.08 22.29 20.54
N TRP A 810 -4.34 22.00 20.19
CA TRP A 810 -5.44 21.94 21.13
C TRP A 810 -5.31 20.80 22.15
N VAL A 811 -4.53 19.76 21.84
CA VAL A 811 -4.36 18.59 22.72
C VAL A 811 -3.65 18.98 24.01
N ALA A 812 -2.65 19.86 23.94
CA ALA A 812 -1.87 20.26 25.13
C ALA A 812 -2.74 20.96 26.18
N PRO A 813 -3.50 22.03 25.88
CA PRO A 813 -4.41 22.64 26.86
C PRO A 813 -5.48 21.66 27.37
N HIS A 814 -6.02 20.78 26.50
CA HIS A 814 -7.00 19.77 26.94
C HIS A 814 -6.41 18.79 27.96
N VAL A 815 -5.20 18.31 27.75
CA VAL A 815 -4.52 17.40 28.70
C VAL A 815 -4.15 18.11 29.99
N ILE A 816 -3.63 19.34 29.92
CA ILE A 816 -3.26 20.12 31.11
C ILE A 816 -4.49 20.41 31.97
N THR A 817 -5.55 20.94 31.38
CA THR A 817 -6.80 21.24 32.09
C THR A 817 -7.45 19.98 32.67
N THR A 818 -7.40 18.85 31.94
CA THR A 818 -7.89 17.55 32.45
C THR A 818 -7.08 17.08 33.65
N THR A 819 -5.76 17.23 33.64
CA THR A 819 -4.91 16.83 34.76
C THR A 819 -5.22 17.67 36.00
N ILE A 820 -5.35 18.99 35.84
CA ILE A 820 -5.74 19.91 36.94
C ILE A 820 -7.15 19.54 37.48
N MET A 821 -8.10 19.33 36.60
CA MET A 821 -9.46 18.92 36.96
C MET A 821 -9.47 17.60 37.74
N LEU A 822 -8.71 16.60 37.35
CA LEU A 822 -8.64 15.31 38.06
C LEU A 822 -8.05 15.45 39.46
N VAL A 823 -7.03 16.28 39.67
CA VAL A 823 -6.46 16.56 41.00
C VAL A 823 -7.49 17.24 41.89
N LEU A 824 -8.17 18.27 41.37
CA LEU A 824 -9.22 18.98 42.10
C LEU A 824 -10.44 18.07 42.37
N LEU A 825 -10.78 17.16 41.46
CA LEU A 825 -11.86 16.19 41.64
C LEU A 825 -11.57 15.24 42.80
N VAL A 826 -10.32 14.69 42.88
CA VAL A 826 -9.92 13.84 44.00
C VAL A 826 -10.05 14.63 45.32
N ALA A 827 -9.56 15.86 45.40
CA ALA A 827 -9.68 16.71 46.58
C ALA A 827 -11.17 16.95 46.95
N HIS A 828 -12.02 17.20 45.93
CA HIS A 828 -13.48 17.38 46.14
C HIS A 828 -14.16 16.11 46.69
N ILE A 829 -13.80 14.92 46.13
CA ILE A 829 -14.36 13.65 46.62
C ILE A 829 -13.92 13.40 48.08
N VAL A 830 -12.63 13.61 48.41
CA VAL A 830 -12.11 13.48 49.80
C VAL A 830 -12.86 14.42 50.71
N GLN A 831 -13.03 15.68 50.31
CA GLN A 831 -13.78 16.66 51.10
C GLN A 831 -15.24 16.24 51.37
N VAL A 832 -15.92 15.73 50.36
CA VAL A 832 -17.34 15.32 50.50
C VAL A 832 -17.51 14.06 51.31
N VAL A 833 -16.60 13.04 51.09
CA VAL A 833 -16.74 11.74 51.73
C VAL A 833 -16.24 11.72 53.18
N PHE A 834 -15.08 12.33 53.45
CA PHE A 834 -14.47 12.27 54.79
C PHE A 834 -14.86 13.41 55.70
N PHE A 835 -15.05 14.60 55.20
CA PHE A 835 -15.35 15.77 56.02
C PHE A 835 -16.83 16.15 56.04
N ASN A 836 -17.69 15.41 55.37
CA ASN A 836 -19.15 15.57 55.31
C ASN A 836 -19.56 17.04 55.18
N VAL A 837 -18.82 17.82 54.44
CA VAL A 837 -19.12 19.22 54.16
C VAL A 837 -20.32 19.26 53.22
N ARG A 838 -21.51 19.48 53.82
CA ARG A 838 -22.77 19.60 53.10
C ARG A 838 -22.90 20.94 52.40
#